data_e12b686c56f9f05a63439b2145c07397
#
_entry.id   e12b686c56f9f05a63439b2145c07397
#
_cell.length_a   1.000
_cell.length_b   1.000
_cell.length_c   1.000
_cell.angle_alpha   90.00
_cell.angle_beta   90.00
_cell.angle_gamma   90.00
#
_symmetry.space_group_name_H-M   'P 1'
#
loop_
_entity.id
_entity.type
_entity.pdbx_description
1 polymer ?
#
loop_
_entity_poly.entity_id
_entity_poly.type
_entity_poly.pdbx_seq_one_letter_code
_entity_poly.pdbx_strand_id
1 'polypeptide(L)'
;VSLVGRDRERQRLAALAEGGGSLLIVGELGVGKSALLSCLDGHLVAGVEAEQDLPYAGLHQVLHPFLALSTLPGARRGALEVVLGLSDGPAPPVHLVGLAALELLSAARPVVLVDDAHWLDQASQDVLGFVARRLTGAALVLAARTPLFAGVPTLSLAPLESPESLAVLDAVAPGLDPGRRSWVLAQAAGNPLALTELPFGGNSLEESFATRASALPADVRSSLLALALGGVASADLAPAVEARLLDRDGAFRHPLIRSAIVGAASVSERREVHRRLAWATDEPDRRAWHLAGAATGADENVACLLEKTADRALRRGGAVAAVHALERAAALGEAGERARRLLRAAELAAEAGRRDDVERILLDVRGLDLTTRERALVTWLPTAFDDGVSEGVAGPGELVGLAESVVADGDVELGLRIFWSVAMRCFWVEPGAAVRERIAAVARRLPIDPCDPRMLAMTAYVCPVRQGDAVVAGLRVARGGLEPAGERLGSIADDPATLRLLGSAALQVGAFADSVRFSLAAQRDFRAQGQFGLLARALAVEAWSRTRLGDIAAAEPAAEEAARLAEETGQPYMRGLAVAVQAEIAALRGEYERSAELAAVAERIGLAAGARPVLATVQLARSLAALGEGRYADAFAAVRRVHDPSDPAYQLALRRYVLPELVEAATRSGNADEAGKIVEELDTATSSPALAAGLRYARALLAADDQAEALFEAALDTGSSPWDRARVQLAFGVWLRRQRRATQARPHLKAAAEAFEAFGTRDWAERAREELRASGESRGGNGELTEHELTIARMAADGLTNKEIGERLHLSHRTVSTHLHRIFPKLGVTARAELRQALATDSGTAPG
;
A
#
# COMPACT_ATOMS: atom_id res chain seq x y z
N VAL A 1 -21.97 -11.73 -39.84
CA VAL A 1 -22.94 -10.66 -39.57
C VAL A 1 -22.16 -9.43 -39.21
N SER A 2 -22.29 -8.32 -39.98
CA SER A 2 -21.66 -7.05 -39.61
C SER A 2 -22.16 -6.61 -38.25
N LEU A 3 -21.29 -6.14 -37.40
CA LEU A 3 -21.66 -5.59 -36.08
C LEU A 3 -22.55 -4.37 -36.25
N VAL A 4 -23.85 -4.55 -36.03
CA VAL A 4 -24.86 -3.48 -36.16
C VAL A 4 -24.88 -2.67 -34.85
N GLY A 5 -24.88 -1.34 -34.95
CA GLY A 5 -25.08 -0.43 -33.82
C GLY A 5 -23.87 -0.30 -32.85
N ARG A 6 -22.64 -0.64 -33.28
CA ARG A 6 -21.44 -0.66 -32.40
C ARG A 6 -20.26 0.17 -32.97
N ASP A 7 -20.55 1.18 -33.75
CA ASP A 7 -19.50 1.95 -34.44
C ASP A 7 -18.63 2.76 -33.46
N ARG A 8 -19.22 3.30 -32.39
CA ARG A 8 -18.49 4.08 -31.36
C ARG A 8 -17.53 3.19 -30.58
N GLU A 9 -18.00 2.02 -30.18
CA GLU A 9 -17.20 1.04 -29.47
C GLU A 9 -16.05 0.53 -30.33
N ARG A 10 -16.30 0.24 -31.60
CA ARG A 10 -15.27 -0.17 -32.57
C ARG A 10 -14.19 0.91 -32.76
N GLN A 11 -14.60 2.18 -32.90
CA GLN A 11 -13.64 3.29 -33.01
C GLN A 11 -12.77 3.41 -31.76
N ARG A 12 -13.37 3.27 -30.58
CA ARG A 12 -12.62 3.30 -29.30
C ARG A 12 -11.61 2.15 -29.20
N LEU A 13 -11.98 0.95 -29.63
CA LEU A 13 -11.09 -0.20 -29.65
C LEU A 13 -9.95 -0.05 -30.66
N ALA A 14 -10.24 0.47 -31.87
CA ALA A 14 -9.23 0.74 -32.88
C ALA A 14 -8.20 1.77 -32.37
N ALA A 15 -8.66 2.85 -31.77
CA ALA A 15 -7.78 3.86 -31.16
C ALA A 15 -6.90 3.28 -30.03
N LEU A 16 -7.44 2.35 -29.22
CA LEU A 16 -6.67 1.66 -28.17
C LEU A 16 -5.61 0.74 -28.79
N ALA A 17 -5.95 0.00 -29.85
CA ALA A 17 -5.00 -0.89 -30.52
C ALA A 17 -3.80 -0.13 -31.12
N GLU A 18 -4.02 1.11 -31.59
CA GLU A 18 -2.97 1.99 -32.12
C GLU A 18 -2.19 2.72 -31.02
N GLY A 19 -2.88 3.22 -29.99
CA GLY A 19 -2.31 4.05 -28.93
C GLY A 19 -1.72 3.28 -27.75
N GLY A 20 -2.07 2.00 -27.59
CA GLY A 20 -1.75 1.18 -26.44
C GLY A 20 -2.59 1.51 -25.19
N GLY A 21 -2.46 0.67 -24.18
CA GLY A 21 -3.18 0.77 -22.92
C GLY A 21 -4.14 -0.39 -22.68
N SER A 22 -5.06 -0.23 -21.74
CA SER A 22 -5.96 -1.31 -21.36
C SER A 22 -7.42 -0.86 -21.31
N LEU A 23 -8.34 -1.78 -21.62
CA LEU A 23 -9.78 -1.55 -21.60
C LEU A 23 -10.51 -2.81 -21.14
N LEU A 24 -11.44 -2.66 -20.20
CA LEU A 24 -12.36 -3.72 -19.78
C LEU A 24 -13.73 -3.49 -20.43
N ILE A 25 -14.18 -4.45 -21.24
CA ILE A 25 -15.53 -4.47 -21.79
C ILE A 25 -16.44 -5.23 -20.83
N VAL A 26 -17.47 -4.57 -20.31
CA VAL A 26 -18.45 -5.16 -19.39
C VAL A 26 -19.83 -5.18 -20.04
N GLY A 27 -20.53 -6.27 -19.86
CA GLY A 27 -21.91 -6.37 -20.33
C GLY A 27 -22.49 -7.76 -20.13
N GLU A 28 -23.81 -7.85 -20.23
CA GLU A 28 -24.53 -9.10 -20.05
C GLU A 28 -24.12 -10.17 -21.06
N LEU A 29 -24.52 -11.37 -20.76
CA LEU A 29 -24.29 -12.53 -21.60
C LEU A 29 -24.99 -12.35 -22.97
N GLY A 30 -24.25 -12.62 -24.06
CA GLY A 30 -24.83 -12.50 -25.43
C GLY A 30 -24.95 -11.08 -25.98
N VAL A 31 -24.55 -10.03 -25.25
CA VAL A 31 -24.64 -8.62 -25.66
C VAL A 31 -23.68 -8.24 -26.79
N GLY A 32 -22.76 -9.13 -27.19
CA GLY A 32 -21.84 -8.95 -28.30
C GLY A 32 -20.40 -8.59 -27.92
N LYS A 33 -19.94 -8.91 -26.71
CA LYS A 33 -18.54 -8.68 -26.26
C LYS A 33 -17.53 -9.40 -27.16
N SER A 34 -17.67 -10.71 -27.34
CA SER A 34 -16.80 -11.54 -28.18
C SER A 34 -16.78 -11.10 -29.65
N ALA A 35 -17.96 -10.70 -30.17
CA ALA A 35 -18.08 -10.18 -31.52
C ALA A 35 -17.37 -8.81 -31.68
N LEU A 36 -17.34 -8.02 -30.61
CA LEU A 36 -16.62 -6.75 -30.62
C LEU A 36 -15.09 -6.98 -30.51
N LEU A 37 -14.63 -7.95 -29.70
CA LEU A 37 -13.22 -8.35 -29.64
C LEU A 37 -12.71 -8.83 -31.02
N SER A 38 -13.49 -9.64 -31.73
CA SER A 38 -13.10 -10.17 -33.05
C SER A 38 -13.02 -9.12 -34.16
N CYS A 39 -13.33 -7.84 -33.88
CA CYS A 39 -13.05 -6.73 -34.80
C CYS A 39 -11.59 -6.28 -34.79
N LEU A 40 -10.82 -6.70 -33.82
CA LEU A 40 -9.41 -6.38 -33.69
C LEU A 40 -8.55 -7.58 -34.15
N ASP A 41 -7.48 -7.27 -34.84
CA ASP A 41 -6.44 -8.26 -35.16
C ASP A 41 -5.49 -8.33 -33.97
N GLY A 42 -5.39 -9.49 -33.30
CA GLY A 42 -4.61 -9.67 -32.10
C GLY A 42 -4.58 -11.11 -31.58
N HIS A 43 -3.81 -11.31 -30.50
CA HIS A 43 -3.75 -12.58 -29.80
C HIS A 43 -5.00 -12.77 -28.94
N LEU A 44 -5.92 -13.63 -29.37
CA LEU A 44 -7.16 -13.92 -28.68
C LEU A 44 -6.98 -15.10 -27.70
N VAL A 45 -7.35 -14.88 -26.47
CA VAL A 45 -7.40 -15.88 -25.38
C VAL A 45 -8.81 -15.89 -24.81
N ALA A 46 -9.31 -17.05 -24.42
CA ALA A 46 -10.61 -17.18 -23.76
C ALA A 46 -10.48 -17.83 -22.39
N GLY A 47 -11.13 -17.25 -21.39
CA GLY A 47 -11.29 -17.87 -20.08
C GLY A 47 -12.13 -19.15 -20.16
N VAL A 48 -11.70 -20.21 -19.49
CA VAL A 48 -12.34 -21.52 -19.50
C VAL A 48 -12.74 -21.90 -18.07
N GLU A 49 -14.04 -22.09 -17.82
CA GLU A 49 -14.57 -22.43 -16.49
C GLU A 49 -13.90 -23.68 -15.87
N ALA A 50 -13.60 -24.69 -16.68
CA ALA A 50 -12.91 -25.90 -16.22
C ALA A 50 -11.43 -25.69 -15.82
N GLU A 51 -10.85 -24.55 -16.10
CA GLU A 51 -9.45 -24.20 -15.79
C GLU A 51 -9.33 -23.19 -14.64
N GLN A 52 -10.42 -22.75 -14.02
CA GLN A 52 -10.41 -21.77 -12.92
C GLN A 52 -9.57 -22.19 -11.70
N ASP A 53 -9.50 -23.51 -11.47
CA ASP A 53 -8.74 -24.09 -10.36
C ASP A 53 -7.31 -24.51 -10.76
N LEU A 54 -6.88 -24.17 -11.99
CA LEU A 54 -5.53 -24.39 -12.48
C LEU A 54 -4.73 -23.08 -12.45
N PRO A 55 -3.84 -22.88 -11.47
CA PRO A 55 -3.17 -21.59 -11.29
C PRO A 55 -2.33 -21.22 -12.51
N TYR A 56 -2.48 -19.97 -12.94
CA TYR A 56 -1.81 -19.36 -14.09
C TYR A 56 -2.11 -19.98 -15.46
N ALA A 57 -3.17 -20.78 -15.59
CA ALA A 57 -3.58 -21.34 -16.88
C ALA A 57 -3.91 -20.23 -17.89
N GLY A 58 -4.68 -19.21 -17.48
CA GLY A 58 -4.97 -18.06 -18.33
C GLY A 58 -3.75 -17.20 -18.66
N LEU A 59 -2.88 -16.97 -17.69
CA LEU A 59 -1.62 -16.23 -17.92
C LEU A 59 -0.70 -16.97 -18.88
N HIS A 60 -0.62 -18.30 -18.78
CA HIS A 60 0.13 -19.12 -19.72
C HIS A 60 -0.36 -18.93 -21.16
N GLN A 61 -1.68 -18.98 -21.39
CA GLN A 61 -2.27 -18.72 -22.69
C GLN A 61 -1.91 -17.32 -23.23
N VAL A 62 -1.96 -16.30 -22.37
CA VAL A 62 -1.64 -14.90 -22.74
C VAL A 62 -0.17 -14.73 -23.10
N LEU A 63 0.74 -15.31 -22.33
CA LEU A 63 2.18 -15.05 -22.46
C LEU A 63 2.93 -16.02 -23.37
N HIS A 64 2.40 -17.23 -23.57
CA HIS A 64 3.07 -18.31 -24.33
C HIS A 64 3.66 -17.86 -25.68
N PRO A 65 2.96 -17.06 -26.51
CA PRO A 65 3.53 -16.61 -27.81
C PRO A 65 4.73 -15.66 -27.66
N PHE A 66 4.92 -15.05 -26.49
CA PHE A 66 5.93 -14.01 -26.25
C PHE A 66 7.12 -14.49 -25.42
N LEU A 67 7.09 -15.72 -24.88
CA LEU A 67 8.15 -16.24 -24.00
C LEU A 67 9.52 -16.35 -24.70
N ALA A 68 9.54 -16.64 -25.99
CA ALA A 68 10.78 -16.72 -26.77
C ALA A 68 11.50 -15.36 -26.98
N LEU A 69 10.79 -14.26 -26.78
CA LEU A 69 11.30 -12.89 -26.92
C LEU A 69 11.80 -12.31 -25.57
N SER A 70 11.84 -13.12 -24.53
CA SER A 70 12.14 -12.67 -23.18
C SER A 70 13.63 -12.36 -22.99
N THR A 71 13.93 -11.10 -22.68
CA THR A 71 15.25 -10.60 -22.21
C THR A 71 15.20 -10.27 -20.71
N LEU A 72 14.25 -10.85 -19.98
CA LEU A 72 13.97 -10.50 -18.59
C LEU A 72 15.19 -10.70 -17.67
N PRO A 73 15.38 -9.81 -16.67
CA PRO A 73 16.33 -10.02 -15.59
C PRO A 73 16.08 -11.33 -14.85
N GLY A 74 17.15 -11.98 -14.35
CA GLY A 74 17.11 -13.34 -13.80
C GLY A 74 15.98 -13.60 -12.79
N ALA A 75 15.74 -12.70 -11.84
CA ALA A 75 14.68 -12.86 -10.84
C ALA A 75 13.26 -12.85 -11.46
N ARG A 76 12.98 -11.97 -12.43
CA ARG A 76 11.67 -11.87 -13.11
C ARG A 76 11.46 -13.06 -14.06
N ARG A 77 12.50 -13.46 -14.75
CA ARG A 77 12.49 -14.64 -15.62
C ARG A 77 12.20 -15.90 -14.80
N GLY A 78 12.95 -16.12 -13.70
CA GLY A 78 12.73 -17.26 -12.81
C GLY A 78 11.33 -17.29 -12.22
N ALA A 79 10.75 -16.13 -11.88
CA ALA A 79 9.37 -16.05 -11.39
C ALA A 79 8.36 -16.55 -12.45
N LEU A 80 8.50 -16.16 -13.72
CA LEU A 80 7.62 -16.65 -14.79
C LEU A 80 7.85 -18.14 -15.07
N GLU A 81 9.08 -18.60 -15.08
CA GLU A 81 9.40 -20.02 -15.30
C GLU A 81 8.75 -20.91 -14.23
N VAL A 82 8.74 -20.48 -12.95
CA VAL A 82 8.08 -21.22 -11.85
C VAL A 82 6.55 -21.24 -12.01
N VAL A 83 5.90 -20.10 -12.23
CA VAL A 83 4.42 -20.05 -12.31
C VAL A 83 3.89 -20.75 -13.55
N LEU A 84 4.64 -20.76 -14.65
CA LEU A 84 4.29 -21.45 -15.87
C LEU A 84 4.69 -22.95 -15.85
N GLY A 85 5.30 -23.42 -14.74
CA GLY A 85 5.70 -24.82 -14.58
C GLY A 85 6.89 -25.24 -15.45
N LEU A 86 7.71 -24.30 -15.90
CA LEU A 86 8.91 -24.53 -16.71
C LEU A 86 10.15 -24.81 -15.85
N SER A 87 10.13 -24.42 -14.57
CA SER A 87 11.17 -24.70 -13.58
C SER A 87 10.57 -24.93 -12.19
N ASP A 88 11.30 -25.64 -11.33
CA ASP A 88 10.97 -25.74 -9.90
C ASP A 88 11.60 -24.58 -9.13
N GLY A 89 10.87 -24.04 -8.16
CA GLY A 89 11.34 -22.96 -7.31
C GLY A 89 10.35 -22.59 -6.22
N PRO A 90 10.71 -21.67 -5.31
CA PRO A 90 9.77 -21.12 -4.34
C PRO A 90 8.68 -20.32 -5.06
N ALA A 91 7.46 -20.31 -4.50
CA ALA A 91 6.34 -19.55 -5.04
C ALA A 91 6.70 -18.05 -5.16
N PRO A 92 6.72 -17.49 -6.37
CA PRO A 92 7.05 -16.10 -6.54
C PRO A 92 5.87 -15.21 -6.12
N PRO A 93 6.13 -13.99 -5.59
CA PRO A 93 5.08 -13.02 -5.34
C PRO A 93 4.33 -12.64 -6.63
N VAL A 94 3.00 -12.52 -6.55
CA VAL A 94 2.13 -12.20 -7.71
C VAL A 94 2.59 -10.93 -8.43
N HIS A 95 3.02 -9.92 -7.69
CA HIS A 95 3.49 -8.66 -8.28
C HIS A 95 4.81 -8.81 -9.05
N LEU A 96 5.68 -9.72 -8.65
CA LEU A 96 6.91 -10.01 -9.42
C LEU A 96 6.58 -10.67 -10.76
N VAL A 97 5.60 -11.59 -10.75
CA VAL A 97 5.03 -12.17 -11.96
C VAL A 97 4.38 -11.10 -12.83
N GLY A 98 3.63 -10.17 -12.18
CA GLY A 98 3.01 -9.02 -12.86
C GLY A 98 4.02 -8.08 -13.51
N LEU A 99 5.13 -7.78 -12.85
CA LEU A 99 6.22 -6.98 -13.42
C LEU A 99 6.88 -7.68 -14.61
N ALA A 100 7.08 -8.99 -14.52
CA ALA A 100 7.65 -9.77 -15.60
C ALA A 100 6.71 -9.83 -16.81
N ALA A 101 5.41 -10.05 -16.59
CA ALA A 101 4.39 -10.04 -17.64
C ALA A 101 4.27 -8.66 -18.31
N LEU A 102 4.29 -7.58 -17.51
CA LEU A 102 4.27 -6.20 -18.00
C LEU A 102 5.46 -5.90 -18.90
N GLU A 103 6.66 -6.31 -18.50
CA GLU A 103 7.89 -6.11 -19.29
C GLU A 103 7.84 -6.88 -20.62
N LEU A 104 7.40 -8.15 -20.61
CA LEU A 104 7.22 -8.93 -21.83
C LEU A 104 6.24 -8.29 -22.81
N LEU A 105 5.06 -7.93 -22.32
CA LEU A 105 4.03 -7.33 -23.17
C LEU A 105 4.45 -5.94 -23.66
N SER A 106 5.11 -5.14 -22.83
CA SER A 106 5.63 -3.83 -23.24
C SER A 106 6.74 -3.94 -24.29
N ALA A 107 7.59 -4.98 -24.22
CA ALA A 107 8.64 -5.21 -25.18
C ALA A 107 8.10 -5.73 -26.52
N ALA A 108 7.17 -6.68 -26.50
CA ALA A 108 6.57 -7.30 -27.69
C ALA A 108 5.51 -6.41 -28.36
N ARG A 109 4.90 -5.48 -27.60
CA ARG A 109 3.82 -4.56 -28.05
C ARG A 109 2.66 -5.23 -28.76
N PRO A 110 2.12 -6.35 -28.27
CA PRO A 110 1.01 -7.03 -28.92
C PRO A 110 -0.30 -6.32 -28.68
N VAL A 111 -1.30 -6.70 -29.48
CA VAL A 111 -2.71 -6.55 -29.14
C VAL A 111 -3.19 -7.85 -28.53
N VAL A 112 -3.48 -7.87 -27.25
CA VAL A 112 -3.97 -9.04 -26.51
C VAL A 112 -5.45 -8.87 -26.23
N LEU A 113 -6.22 -9.86 -26.57
CA LEU A 113 -7.67 -9.92 -26.44
C LEU A 113 -8.04 -11.06 -25.52
N VAL A 114 -8.70 -10.78 -24.41
CA VAL A 114 -9.11 -11.80 -23.43
C VAL A 114 -10.63 -11.81 -23.36
N ASP A 115 -11.22 -12.85 -23.90
CA ASP A 115 -12.67 -13.08 -23.78
C ASP A 115 -12.99 -13.86 -22.50
N ASP A 116 -14.19 -13.63 -21.96
CA ASP A 116 -14.68 -14.25 -20.73
C ASP A 116 -13.65 -14.23 -19.57
N ALA A 117 -12.99 -13.08 -19.36
CA ALA A 117 -11.94 -12.91 -18.35
C ALA A 117 -12.37 -13.31 -16.91
N HIS A 118 -13.69 -13.35 -16.63
CA HIS A 118 -14.26 -13.84 -15.37
C HIS A 118 -14.10 -15.36 -15.18
N TRP A 119 -13.74 -16.11 -16.21
CA TRP A 119 -13.44 -17.53 -16.18
C TRP A 119 -11.93 -17.85 -16.11
N LEU A 120 -11.09 -16.84 -16.07
CA LEU A 120 -9.67 -17.03 -15.77
C LEU A 120 -9.50 -17.46 -14.30
N ASP A 121 -8.45 -18.24 -14.03
CA ASP A 121 -8.03 -18.51 -12.66
C ASP A 121 -7.62 -17.22 -11.92
N GLN A 122 -7.81 -17.18 -10.61
CA GLN A 122 -7.61 -15.97 -9.81
C GLN A 122 -6.18 -15.42 -9.91
N ALA A 123 -5.17 -16.29 -9.96
CA ALA A 123 -3.78 -15.85 -10.07
C ALA A 123 -3.50 -15.14 -11.40
N SER A 124 -4.09 -15.64 -12.50
CA SER A 124 -4.07 -14.94 -13.80
C SER A 124 -4.80 -13.61 -13.77
N GLN A 125 -5.99 -13.56 -13.12
CA GLN A 125 -6.73 -12.29 -12.96
C GLN A 125 -5.93 -11.26 -12.18
N ASP A 126 -5.28 -11.64 -11.09
CA ASP A 126 -4.48 -10.72 -10.26
C ASP A 126 -3.30 -10.14 -11.04
N VAL A 127 -2.60 -10.98 -11.82
CA VAL A 127 -1.49 -10.55 -12.69
C VAL A 127 -1.98 -9.65 -13.82
N LEU A 128 -3.04 -10.03 -14.52
CA LEU A 128 -3.58 -9.25 -15.64
C LEU A 128 -4.17 -7.92 -15.14
N GLY A 129 -4.81 -7.89 -13.98
CA GLY A 129 -5.26 -6.66 -13.34
C GLY A 129 -4.11 -5.72 -12.98
N PHE A 130 -2.99 -6.26 -12.49
CA PHE A 130 -1.77 -5.49 -12.24
C PHE A 130 -1.20 -4.90 -13.54
N VAL A 131 -1.10 -5.73 -14.59
CA VAL A 131 -0.61 -5.33 -15.92
C VAL A 131 -1.53 -4.27 -16.53
N ALA A 132 -2.84 -4.47 -16.50
CA ALA A 132 -3.82 -3.59 -17.12
C ALA A 132 -3.75 -2.16 -16.60
N ARG A 133 -3.44 -1.96 -15.34
CA ARG A 133 -3.29 -0.61 -14.76
C ARG A 133 -2.01 0.11 -15.15
N ARG A 134 -1.02 -0.59 -15.72
CA ARG A 134 0.35 -0.08 -15.95
C ARG A 134 0.83 -0.21 -17.38
N LEU A 135 0.08 -0.91 -18.21
CA LEU A 135 0.48 -1.22 -19.58
C LEU A 135 0.54 0.03 -20.45
N THR A 136 1.67 0.22 -21.12
CA THR A 136 1.87 1.29 -22.12
C THR A 136 2.52 0.70 -23.37
N GLY A 137 2.12 1.18 -24.55
CA GLY A 137 2.73 0.77 -25.82
C GLY A 137 2.29 -0.60 -26.36
N ALA A 138 1.53 -1.38 -25.60
CA ALA A 138 0.81 -2.58 -26.03
C ALA A 138 -0.68 -2.39 -25.72
N ALA A 139 -1.58 -3.15 -26.35
CA ALA A 139 -3.00 -3.08 -26.09
C ALA A 139 -3.50 -4.36 -25.39
N LEU A 140 -4.24 -4.20 -24.28
CA LEU A 140 -4.88 -5.29 -23.56
C LEU A 140 -6.38 -5.00 -23.44
N VAL A 141 -7.20 -5.80 -24.15
CA VAL A 141 -8.66 -5.71 -24.11
C VAL A 141 -9.21 -6.94 -23.41
N LEU A 142 -9.90 -6.72 -22.31
CA LEU A 142 -10.50 -7.78 -21.50
C LEU A 142 -12.03 -7.69 -21.62
N ALA A 143 -12.74 -8.79 -21.74
CA ALA A 143 -14.18 -8.83 -21.74
C ALA A 143 -14.70 -9.66 -20.56
N ALA A 144 -15.67 -9.14 -19.81
CA ALA A 144 -16.26 -9.81 -18.65
C ALA A 144 -17.74 -9.52 -18.49
N ARG A 145 -18.42 -10.27 -17.62
CA ARG A 145 -19.85 -10.04 -17.27
C ARG A 145 -20.01 -8.91 -16.27
N THR A 146 -19.08 -8.82 -15.33
CA THR A 146 -19.06 -7.83 -14.24
C THR A 146 -17.73 -7.09 -14.21
N PRO A 147 -17.65 -5.91 -13.61
CA PRO A 147 -16.38 -5.23 -13.38
C PRO A 147 -15.45 -6.09 -12.51
N LEU A 148 -14.32 -6.52 -13.07
CA LEU A 148 -13.34 -7.38 -12.38
C LEU A 148 -12.11 -6.63 -11.89
N PHE A 149 -11.69 -5.60 -12.61
CA PHE A 149 -10.39 -4.95 -12.40
C PHE A 149 -10.58 -3.49 -11.98
N ALA A 150 -10.47 -3.21 -10.69
CA ALA A 150 -10.52 -1.85 -10.18
C ALA A 150 -9.42 -0.97 -10.80
N GLY A 151 -9.76 0.26 -11.19
CA GLY A 151 -8.82 1.21 -11.78
C GLY A 151 -8.50 0.98 -13.28
N VAL A 152 -9.11 0.00 -13.93
CA VAL A 152 -9.02 -0.19 -15.39
C VAL A 152 -10.17 0.55 -16.10
N PRO A 153 -9.90 1.33 -17.16
CA PRO A 153 -10.95 1.99 -17.94
C PRO A 153 -11.99 0.97 -18.42
N THR A 154 -13.27 1.28 -18.23
CA THR A 154 -14.36 0.35 -18.53
C THR A 154 -15.23 0.87 -19.67
N LEU A 155 -15.66 -0.05 -20.54
CA LEU A 155 -16.65 0.16 -21.59
C LEU A 155 -17.86 -0.75 -21.31
N SER A 156 -18.98 -0.18 -20.89
CA SER A 156 -20.20 -0.93 -20.66
C SER A 156 -21.01 -1.07 -21.97
N LEU A 157 -21.33 -2.31 -22.34
CA LEU A 157 -22.16 -2.61 -23.50
C LEU A 157 -23.63 -2.74 -23.08
N ALA A 158 -24.47 -1.85 -23.60
CA ALA A 158 -25.93 -1.94 -23.47
C ALA A 158 -26.52 -2.89 -24.53
N PRO A 159 -27.73 -3.45 -24.33
CA PRO A 159 -28.50 -4.09 -25.39
C PRO A 159 -28.66 -3.20 -26.62
N LEU A 160 -28.92 -3.80 -27.79
CA LEU A 160 -29.21 -3.08 -29.03
C LEU A 160 -30.53 -2.31 -28.94
N GLU A 161 -30.58 -1.15 -29.54
CA GLU A 161 -31.83 -0.41 -29.69
C GLU A 161 -32.78 -1.11 -30.68
N SER A 162 -34.04 -0.64 -30.75
CA SER A 162 -35.04 -1.28 -31.58
C SER A 162 -34.69 -1.32 -33.10
N PRO A 163 -34.14 -0.26 -33.69
CA PRO A 163 -33.77 -0.29 -35.13
C PRO A 163 -32.68 -1.31 -35.43
N GLU A 164 -31.65 -1.41 -34.55
CA GLU A 164 -30.53 -2.33 -34.70
C GLU A 164 -30.99 -3.79 -34.45
N SER A 165 -31.88 -3.99 -33.48
CA SER A 165 -32.48 -5.31 -33.17
C SER A 165 -33.26 -5.84 -34.38
N LEU A 166 -34.03 -4.98 -35.01
CA LEU A 166 -34.75 -5.31 -36.26
C LEU A 166 -33.80 -5.67 -37.40
N ALA A 167 -32.74 -4.86 -37.58
CA ALA A 167 -31.75 -5.09 -38.63
C ALA A 167 -31.03 -6.43 -38.45
N VAL A 168 -30.67 -6.82 -37.19
CA VAL A 168 -30.04 -8.13 -36.87
C VAL A 168 -31.03 -9.25 -37.17
N LEU A 169 -32.28 -9.15 -36.71
CA LEU A 169 -33.29 -10.16 -36.91
C LEU A 169 -33.62 -10.41 -38.39
N ASP A 170 -33.74 -9.33 -39.17
CA ASP A 170 -34.01 -9.42 -40.59
C ASP A 170 -32.87 -10.01 -41.41
N ALA A 171 -31.62 -9.76 -40.99
CA ALA A 171 -30.44 -10.37 -41.59
C ALA A 171 -30.35 -11.89 -41.32
N VAL A 172 -30.80 -12.36 -40.13
CA VAL A 172 -30.71 -13.75 -39.71
C VAL A 172 -31.93 -14.59 -40.14
N ALA A 173 -33.10 -14.02 -40.08
CA ALA A 173 -34.36 -14.73 -40.35
C ALA A 173 -35.37 -13.84 -41.13
N PRO A 174 -35.06 -13.52 -42.40
CA PRO A 174 -35.86 -12.55 -43.18
C PRO A 174 -37.31 -13.01 -43.49
N GLY A 175 -37.60 -14.30 -43.37
CA GLY A 175 -38.93 -14.87 -43.62
C GLY A 175 -39.71 -15.27 -42.37
N LEU A 176 -39.39 -14.74 -41.20
CA LEU A 176 -40.03 -15.10 -39.96
C LEU A 176 -41.48 -14.61 -39.90
N ASP A 177 -42.38 -15.49 -39.44
CA ASP A 177 -43.79 -15.15 -39.20
C ASP A 177 -43.92 -13.91 -38.30
N PRO A 178 -44.84 -12.98 -38.57
CA PRO A 178 -45.01 -11.75 -37.81
C PRO A 178 -45.24 -11.95 -36.33
N GLY A 179 -45.99 -13.02 -35.91
CA GLY A 179 -46.22 -13.34 -34.51
C GLY A 179 -44.94 -13.80 -33.83
N ARG A 180 -44.18 -14.70 -34.48
CA ARG A 180 -42.90 -15.18 -33.99
C ARG A 180 -41.86 -14.05 -33.97
N ARG A 181 -41.85 -13.16 -34.98
CA ARG A 181 -40.99 -12.00 -35.02
C ARG A 181 -41.20 -11.07 -33.83
N SER A 182 -42.45 -10.70 -33.54
CA SER A 182 -42.77 -9.84 -32.38
C SER A 182 -42.40 -10.51 -31.07
N TRP A 183 -42.62 -11.81 -30.96
CA TRP A 183 -42.21 -12.59 -29.77
C TRP A 183 -40.69 -12.61 -29.60
N VAL A 184 -39.91 -12.88 -30.66
CA VAL A 184 -38.45 -12.89 -30.60
C VAL A 184 -37.92 -11.53 -30.18
N LEU A 185 -38.42 -10.46 -30.74
CA LEU A 185 -37.99 -9.08 -30.37
C LEU A 185 -38.26 -8.79 -28.88
N ALA A 186 -39.46 -9.18 -28.40
CA ALA A 186 -39.82 -8.99 -27.01
C ALA A 186 -38.95 -9.83 -26.04
N GLN A 187 -38.70 -11.09 -26.37
CA GLN A 187 -37.89 -11.98 -25.55
C GLN A 187 -36.38 -11.64 -25.59
N ALA A 188 -35.89 -11.24 -26.74
CA ALA A 188 -34.49 -10.85 -26.91
C ALA A 188 -34.15 -9.56 -26.20
N ALA A 189 -35.12 -8.65 -26.04
CA ALA A 189 -34.92 -7.34 -25.38
C ALA A 189 -33.64 -6.62 -25.81
N GLY A 190 -33.32 -6.66 -27.10
CA GLY A 190 -32.09 -6.08 -27.66
C GLY A 190 -30.81 -6.93 -27.51
N ASN A 191 -30.90 -8.14 -26.95
CA ASN A 191 -29.74 -9.04 -26.84
C ASN A 191 -29.40 -9.68 -28.19
N PRO A 192 -28.22 -9.41 -28.80
CA PRO A 192 -27.87 -9.91 -30.14
C PRO A 192 -27.88 -11.44 -30.26
N LEU A 193 -27.41 -12.14 -29.23
CA LEU A 193 -27.41 -13.61 -29.25
C LEU A 193 -28.84 -14.16 -29.26
N ALA A 194 -29.72 -13.60 -28.46
CA ALA A 194 -31.13 -14.01 -28.45
C ALA A 194 -31.80 -13.71 -29.80
N LEU A 195 -31.51 -12.58 -30.44
CA LEU A 195 -32.00 -12.23 -31.76
C LEU A 195 -31.53 -13.19 -32.86
N THR A 196 -30.35 -13.80 -32.70
CA THR A 196 -29.75 -14.73 -33.66
C THR A 196 -30.15 -16.18 -33.44
N GLU A 197 -30.50 -16.58 -32.21
CA GLU A 197 -30.73 -18.00 -31.85
C GLU A 197 -32.22 -18.34 -31.64
N LEU A 198 -33.01 -17.47 -31.02
CA LEU A 198 -34.44 -17.70 -30.76
C LEU A 198 -35.32 -17.89 -32.02
N PRO A 199 -34.98 -17.31 -33.19
CA PRO A 199 -35.73 -17.58 -34.42
C PRO A 199 -35.80 -19.07 -34.80
N PHE A 200 -34.80 -19.87 -34.42
CA PHE A 200 -34.62 -21.25 -34.82
C PHE A 200 -35.19 -22.27 -33.82
N GLY A 201 -35.77 -21.86 -32.71
CA GLY A 201 -36.44 -22.71 -31.73
C GLY A 201 -36.10 -22.38 -30.26
N GLY A 202 -36.85 -23.03 -29.34
CA GLY A 202 -36.72 -22.83 -27.89
C GLY A 202 -37.43 -21.57 -27.37
N ASN A 203 -37.71 -21.56 -26.05
CA ASN A 203 -38.27 -20.42 -25.32
C ASN A 203 -37.20 -19.65 -24.56
N SER A 204 -36.01 -20.24 -24.37
CA SER A 204 -34.80 -19.61 -23.85
C SER A 204 -33.56 -20.04 -24.65
N LEU A 205 -32.45 -19.33 -24.52
CA LEU A 205 -31.20 -19.71 -25.16
C LEU A 205 -30.69 -21.06 -24.69
N GLU A 206 -30.71 -21.31 -23.38
CA GLU A 206 -30.26 -22.57 -22.78
C GLU A 206 -31.10 -23.75 -23.25
N GLU A 207 -32.44 -23.60 -23.28
CA GLU A 207 -33.36 -24.62 -23.79
C GLU A 207 -33.12 -24.91 -25.28
N SER A 208 -32.87 -23.88 -26.09
CA SER A 208 -32.55 -23.99 -27.50
C SER A 208 -31.25 -24.79 -27.72
N PHE A 209 -30.21 -24.51 -26.97
CA PHE A 209 -28.93 -25.23 -27.06
C PHE A 209 -29.05 -26.68 -26.54
N ALA A 210 -29.71 -26.88 -25.38
CA ALA A 210 -29.92 -28.20 -24.80
C ALA A 210 -30.75 -29.09 -25.73
N THR A 211 -31.81 -28.58 -26.36
CA THR A 211 -32.63 -29.30 -27.34
C THR A 211 -31.82 -29.75 -28.54
N ARG A 212 -31.02 -28.85 -29.14
CA ARG A 212 -30.15 -29.19 -30.27
C ARG A 212 -29.08 -30.20 -29.90
N ALA A 213 -28.47 -30.07 -28.70
CA ALA A 213 -27.51 -31.03 -28.22
C ALA A 213 -28.13 -32.42 -27.97
N SER A 214 -29.34 -32.49 -27.40
CA SER A 214 -30.04 -33.77 -27.11
C SER A 214 -30.46 -34.52 -28.37
N ALA A 215 -30.67 -33.81 -29.48
CA ALA A 215 -31.02 -34.42 -30.77
C ALA A 215 -29.83 -35.11 -31.46
N LEU A 216 -28.61 -34.93 -31.00
CA LEU A 216 -27.41 -35.52 -31.60
C LEU A 216 -27.22 -37.00 -31.19
N PRO A 217 -26.44 -37.76 -31.93
CA PRO A 217 -26.06 -39.15 -31.57
C PRO A 217 -25.37 -39.21 -30.22
N ALA A 218 -25.50 -40.32 -29.51
CA ALA A 218 -25.02 -40.50 -28.14
C ALA A 218 -23.49 -40.31 -28.00
N ASP A 219 -22.71 -40.77 -28.97
CA ASP A 219 -21.26 -40.64 -29.07
C ASP A 219 -20.83 -39.19 -29.29
N VAL A 220 -21.56 -38.45 -30.14
CA VAL A 220 -21.34 -37.00 -30.36
C VAL A 220 -21.69 -36.22 -29.10
N ARG A 221 -22.81 -36.52 -28.43
CA ARG A 221 -23.18 -35.89 -27.15
C ARG A 221 -22.11 -36.09 -26.08
N SER A 222 -21.61 -37.32 -25.95
CA SER A 222 -20.54 -37.68 -25.02
C SER A 222 -19.24 -36.94 -25.30
N SER A 223 -18.90 -36.78 -26.59
CA SER A 223 -17.72 -35.99 -27.02
C SER A 223 -17.86 -34.50 -26.79
N LEU A 224 -19.06 -33.95 -27.04
CA LEU A 224 -19.39 -32.57 -26.68
C LEU A 224 -19.29 -32.32 -25.18
N LEU A 225 -19.79 -33.26 -24.36
CA LEU A 225 -19.66 -33.16 -22.90
C LEU A 225 -18.19 -33.25 -22.47
N ALA A 226 -17.39 -34.11 -23.11
CA ALA A 226 -15.95 -34.19 -22.85
C ALA A 226 -15.23 -32.85 -23.17
N LEU A 227 -15.54 -32.27 -24.33
CA LEU A 227 -15.04 -30.94 -24.69
C LEU A 227 -15.50 -29.85 -23.70
N ALA A 228 -16.75 -29.88 -23.26
CA ALA A 228 -17.28 -28.93 -22.29
C ALA A 228 -16.57 -29.01 -20.93
N LEU A 229 -16.10 -30.19 -20.54
CA LEU A 229 -15.34 -30.48 -19.33
C LEU A 229 -13.81 -30.35 -19.48
N GLY A 230 -13.32 -29.72 -20.56
CA GLY A 230 -11.91 -29.45 -20.79
C GLY A 230 -11.12 -30.62 -21.37
N GLY A 231 -11.77 -31.61 -21.95
CA GLY A 231 -11.15 -32.77 -22.59
C GLY A 231 -11.10 -32.64 -24.10
N VAL A 232 -10.79 -33.79 -24.76
CA VAL A 232 -10.72 -33.91 -26.21
C VAL A 232 -11.87 -34.75 -26.73
N ALA A 233 -12.41 -34.43 -27.90
CA ALA A 233 -13.45 -35.18 -28.56
C ALA A 233 -12.93 -36.56 -29.02
N SER A 234 -13.78 -37.58 -28.90
CA SER A 234 -13.49 -38.96 -29.37
C SER A 234 -14.33 -39.37 -30.56
N ALA A 235 -15.34 -38.60 -30.97
CA ALA A 235 -16.19 -38.84 -32.11
C ALA A 235 -16.07 -37.76 -33.18
N ASP A 236 -16.58 -38.01 -34.38
CA ASP A 236 -16.72 -36.98 -35.41
C ASP A 236 -17.75 -35.91 -34.95
N LEU A 237 -17.30 -34.65 -34.96
CA LEU A 237 -18.09 -33.53 -34.51
C LEU A 237 -18.84 -32.79 -35.63
N ALA A 238 -18.80 -33.30 -36.90
CA ALA A 238 -19.52 -32.70 -38.01
C ALA A 238 -21.03 -32.49 -37.70
N PRO A 239 -21.74 -33.44 -37.04
CA PRO A 239 -23.13 -33.21 -36.67
C PRO A 239 -23.36 -32.08 -35.69
N ALA A 240 -22.38 -31.81 -34.80
CA ALA A 240 -22.44 -30.69 -33.85
C ALA A 240 -22.20 -29.35 -34.53
N VAL A 241 -21.37 -29.32 -35.55
CA VAL A 241 -21.15 -28.14 -36.40
C VAL A 241 -22.40 -27.83 -37.22
N GLU A 242 -23.03 -28.85 -37.82
CA GLU A 242 -24.31 -28.73 -38.54
C GLU A 242 -25.42 -28.21 -37.60
N ALA A 243 -25.48 -28.74 -36.38
CA ALA A 243 -26.40 -28.28 -35.33
C ALA A 243 -26.08 -26.88 -34.80
N ARG A 244 -25.05 -26.20 -35.32
CA ARG A 244 -24.56 -24.85 -34.92
C ARG A 244 -24.19 -24.77 -33.43
N LEU A 245 -23.70 -25.84 -32.83
CA LEU A 245 -23.17 -25.84 -31.47
C LEU A 245 -21.65 -25.55 -31.45
N LEU A 246 -20.96 -26.04 -32.49
CA LEU A 246 -19.54 -25.77 -32.72
C LEU A 246 -19.33 -24.91 -33.98
N ASP A 247 -18.21 -24.25 -34.09
CA ASP A 247 -17.72 -23.68 -35.33
C ASP A 247 -16.96 -24.72 -36.19
N ARG A 248 -16.42 -24.29 -37.33
CA ARG A 248 -15.70 -25.17 -38.24
C ARG A 248 -14.34 -25.66 -37.67
N ASP A 249 -13.81 -24.94 -36.70
CA ASP A 249 -12.54 -25.25 -36.02
C ASP A 249 -12.75 -26.15 -34.79
N GLY A 250 -14.04 -26.50 -34.49
CA GLY A 250 -14.42 -27.38 -33.38
C GLY A 250 -14.55 -26.66 -32.03
N ALA A 251 -14.49 -25.35 -32.01
CA ALA A 251 -14.71 -24.56 -30.80
C ALA A 251 -16.21 -24.31 -30.57
N PHE A 252 -16.63 -24.18 -29.30
CA PHE A 252 -18.00 -23.78 -28.97
C PHE A 252 -18.27 -22.38 -29.51
N ARG A 253 -19.35 -22.22 -30.30
CA ARG A 253 -19.76 -20.96 -30.87
C ARG A 253 -20.12 -19.89 -29.80
N HIS A 254 -20.47 -20.35 -28.61
CA HIS A 254 -20.76 -19.49 -27.49
C HIS A 254 -20.59 -20.25 -26.15
N PRO A 255 -20.09 -19.61 -25.07
CA PRO A 255 -19.91 -20.26 -23.75
C PRO A 255 -21.19 -20.89 -23.17
N LEU A 256 -22.37 -20.28 -23.43
CA LEU A 256 -23.66 -20.86 -22.98
C LEU A 256 -23.92 -22.27 -23.55
N ILE A 257 -23.40 -22.59 -24.71
CA ILE A 257 -23.56 -23.93 -25.28
C ILE A 257 -22.85 -24.95 -24.38
N ARG A 258 -21.67 -24.61 -23.89
CA ARG A 258 -20.91 -25.42 -22.92
C ARG A 258 -21.74 -25.65 -21.65
N SER A 259 -22.24 -24.61 -21.03
CA SER A 259 -23.05 -24.67 -19.80
C SER A 259 -24.36 -25.44 -20.03
N ALA A 260 -25.03 -25.23 -21.18
CA ALA A 260 -26.25 -25.95 -21.54
C ALA A 260 -25.99 -27.45 -21.72
N ILE A 261 -24.90 -27.85 -22.34
CA ILE A 261 -24.51 -29.27 -22.50
C ILE A 261 -24.21 -29.92 -21.14
N VAL A 262 -23.44 -29.26 -20.27
CA VAL A 262 -23.13 -29.75 -18.93
C VAL A 262 -24.39 -29.83 -18.07
N GLY A 263 -25.27 -28.82 -18.15
CA GLY A 263 -26.55 -28.77 -17.42
C GLY A 263 -27.54 -29.81 -17.87
N ALA A 264 -27.62 -30.12 -19.19
CA ALA A 264 -28.49 -31.12 -19.75
C ALA A 264 -28.03 -32.57 -19.49
N ALA A 265 -26.73 -32.78 -19.27
CA ALA A 265 -26.15 -34.08 -19.00
C ALA A 265 -26.56 -34.59 -17.59
N SER A 266 -26.97 -35.84 -17.50
CA SER A 266 -27.24 -36.50 -16.22
C SER A 266 -25.97 -36.59 -15.34
N VAL A 267 -26.16 -36.73 -14.04
CA VAL A 267 -25.04 -36.94 -13.09
C VAL A 267 -24.20 -38.19 -13.48
N SER A 268 -24.83 -39.22 -13.96
CA SER A 268 -24.15 -40.46 -14.41
C SER A 268 -23.28 -40.22 -15.66
N GLU A 269 -23.80 -39.51 -16.65
CA GLU A 269 -23.05 -39.17 -17.86
C GLU A 269 -21.84 -38.28 -17.53
N ARG A 270 -22.02 -37.27 -16.70
CA ARG A 270 -20.91 -36.41 -16.26
C ARG A 270 -19.83 -37.21 -15.56
N ARG A 271 -20.18 -38.05 -14.60
CA ARG A 271 -19.23 -38.94 -13.89
C ARG A 271 -18.45 -39.86 -14.82
N GLU A 272 -19.14 -40.45 -15.79
CA GLU A 272 -18.52 -41.35 -16.76
C GLU A 272 -17.51 -40.60 -17.64
N VAL A 273 -17.87 -39.40 -18.11
CA VAL A 273 -16.96 -38.57 -18.88
C VAL A 273 -15.76 -38.12 -18.02
N HIS A 274 -15.99 -37.71 -16.80
CA HIS A 274 -14.89 -37.36 -15.89
C HIS A 274 -13.94 -38.55 -15.65
N ARG A 275 -14.46 -39.79 -15.50
CA ARG A 275 -13.66 -40.99 -15.31
C ARG A 275 -12.76 -41.22 -16.53
N ARG A 276 -13.31 -41.08 -17.73
CA ARG A 276 -12.55 -41.24 -18.98
C ARG A 276 -11.47 -40.17 -19.12
N LEU A 277 -11.78 -38.92 -18.81
CA LEU A 277 -10.85 -37.81 -18.86
C LEU A 277 -9.71 -37.97 -17.85
N ALA A 278 -9.99 -38.52 -16.67
CA ALA A 278 -8.95 -38.82 -15.66
C ALA A 278 -7.95 -39.89 -16.18
N TRP A 279 -8.37 -40.81 -17.01
CA TRP A 279 -7.47 -41.80 -17.64
C TRP A 279 -6.73 -41.24 -18.85
N ALA A 280 -7.30 -40.25 -19.53
CA ALA A 280 -6.74 -39.69 -20.77
C ALA A 280 -5.73 -38.56 -20.53
N THR A 281 -5.67 -38.00 -19.34
CA THR A 281 -4.73 -36.91 -19.05
C THR A 281 -3.51 -37.39 -18.30
N ASP A 282 -2.32 -36.94 -18.73
CA ASP A 282 -1.05 -37.14 -18.04
C ASP A 282 -0.79 -36.06 -16.97
N GLU A 283 -1.54 -34.95 -17.00
CA GLU A 283 -1.40 -33.86 -16.05
C GLU A 283 -1.99 -34.23 -14.67
N PRO A 284 -1.17 -34.31 -13.61
CA PRO A 284 -1.61 -34.84 -12.32
C PRO A 284 -2.69 -33.97 -11.66
N ASP A 285 -2.70 -32.65 -11.90
CA ASP A 285 -3.69 -31.74 -11.33
C ASP A 285 -5.04 -31.89 -12.03
N ARG A 286 -5.08 -31.90 -13.35
CA ARG A 286 -6.31 -32.17 -14.13
C ARG A 286 -6.88 -33.56 -13.81
N ARG A 287 -6.00 -34.55 -13.67
CA ARG A 287 -6.40 -35.90 -13.27
C ARG A 287 -7.10 -35.93 -11.91
N ALA A 288 -6.54 -35.26 -10.93
CA ALA A 288 -7.14 -35.18 -9.57
C ALA A 288 -8.53 -34.54 -9.61
N TRP A 289 -8.71 -33.44 -10.33
CA TRP A 289 -10.00 -32.76 -10.49
C TRP A 289 -11.02 -33.63 -11.24
N HIS A 290 -10.63 -34.33 -12.27
CA HIS A 290 -11.52 -35.26 -12.97
C HIS A 290 -11.90 -36.46 -12.08
N LEU A 291 -10.97 -37.03 -11.30
CA LEU A 291 -11.31 -38.07 -10.31
C LEU A 291 -12.31 -37.55 -9.27
N ALA A 292 -12.12 -36.31 -8.80
CA ALA A 292 -13.06 -35.67 -7.89
C ALA A 292 -14.46 -35.45 -8.50
N GLY A 293 -14.52 -35.12 -9.80
CA GLY A 293 -15.78 -35.02 -10.54
C GLY A 293 -16.46 -36.37 -10.80
N ALA A 294 -15.71 -37.45 -10.82
CA ALA A 294 -16.21 -38.82 -11.00
C ALA A 294 -16.64 -39.50 -9.70
N ALA A 295 -16.23 -38.98 -8.55
CA ALA A 295 -16.48 -39.57 -7.23
C ALA A 295 -17.98 -39.72 -6.93
N THR A 296 -18.38 -40.86 -6.33
CA THR A 296 -19.77 -41.14 -5.95
C THR A 296 -20.06 -40.95 -4.46
N GLY A 297 -19.03 -40.71 -3.66
CA GLY A 297 -19.09 -40.53 -2.20
C GLY A 297 -17.70 -40.21 -1.68
N ALA A 298 -17.44 -40.50 -0.41
CA ALA A 298 -16.15 -40.32 0.19
C ALA A 298 -15.09 -41.19 -0.49
N ASP A 299 -13.94 -40.59 -0.83
CA ASP A 299 -12.79 -41.26 -1.45
C ASP A 299 -11.50 -40.60 -0.95
N GLU A 300 -10.87 -41.20 0.03
CA GLU A 300 -9.66 -40.68 0.66
C GLU A 300 -8.46 -40.63 -0.30
N ASN A 301 -8.39 -41.57 -1.26
CA ASN A 301 -7.30 -41.54 -2.25
C ASN A 301 -7.41 -40.31 -3.13
N VAL A 302 -8.63 -39.95 -3.56
CA VAL A 302 -8.88 -38.72 -4.33
C VAL A 302 -8.62 -37.46 -3.49
N ALA A 303 -9.03 -37.47 -2.23
CA ALA A 303 -8.75 -36.39 -1.30
C ALA A 303 -7.24 -36.14 -1.13
N CYS A 304 -6.44 -37.19 -0.96
CA CYS A 304 -4.97 -37.11 -0.93
C CYS A 304 -4.35 -36.60 -2.23
N LEU A 305 -4.93 -36.91 -3.39
CA LEU A 305 -4.48 -36.36 -4.67
C LEU A 305 -4.77 -34.88 -4.79
N LEU A 306 -5.91 -34.41 -4.29
CA LEU A 306 -6.27 -33.00 -4.23
C LEU A 306 -5.39 -32.22 -3.25
N GLU A 307 -4.99 -32.79 -2.11
CA GLU A 307 -4.00 -32.18 -1.22
C GLU A 307 -2.66 -31.98 -1.94
N LYS A 308 -2.21 -32.96 -2.69
CA LYS A 308 -0.99 -32.83 -3.53
C LYS A 308 -1.14 -31.76 -4.63
N THR A 309 -2.36 -31.60 -5.17
CA THR A 309 -2.68 -30.52 -6.11
C THR A 309 -2.61 -29.17 -5.42
N ALA A 310 -3.15 -29.05 -4.21
CA ALA A 310 -3.00 -27.84 -3.40
C ALA A 310 -1.53 -27.48 -3.13
N ASP A 311 -0.69 -28.46 -2.78
CA ASP A 311 0.74 -28.25 -2.59
C ASP A 311 1.46 -27.77 -3.86
N ARG A 312 1.11 -28.30 -5.02
CA ARG A 312 1.67 -27.85 -6.31
C ARG A 312 1.20 -26.45 -6.67
N ALA A 313 -0.10 -26.17 -6.44
CA ALA A 313 -0.65 -24.83 -6.64
C ALA A 313 0.07 -23.78 -5.77
N LEU A 314 0.32 -24.09 -4.49
CA LEU A 314 1.08 -23.21 -3.59
C LEU A 314 2.52 -22.96 -4.08
N ARG A 315 3.22 -23.99 -4.52
CA ARG A 315 4.58 -23.81 -5.09
C ARG A 315 4.61 -22.88 -6.29
N ARG A 316 3.52 -22.81 -7.06
CA ARG A 316 3.36 -21.88 -8.18
C ARG A 316 2.81 -20.52 -7.77
N GLY A 317 2.40 -20.32 -6.51
CA GLY A 317 1.80 -19.07 -6.02
C GLY A 317 0.27 -18.99 -6.19
N GLY A 318 -0.39 -20.09 -6.56
CA GLY A 318 -1.83 -20.19 -6.73
C GLY A 318 -2.58 -20.48 -5.42
N ALA A 319 -2.56 -19.58 -4.45
CA ALA A 319 -3.16 -19.78 -3.13
C ALA A 319 -4.68 -20.09 -3.21
N VAL A 320 -5.42 -19.40 -4.09
CA VAL A 320 -6.87 -19.61 -4.24
C VAL A 320 -7.19 -21.00 -4.79
N ALA A 321 -6.45 -21.45 -5.79
CA ALA A 321 -6.60 -22.81 -6.33
C ALA A 321 -6.27 -23.88 -5.27
N ALA A 322 -5.28 -23.62 -4.41
CA ALA A 322 -4.97 -24.48 -3.28
C ALA A 322 -6.11 -24.54 -2.24
N VAL A 323 -6.74 -23.40 -1.94
CA VAL A 323 -7.94 -23.35 -1.07
C VAL A 323 -9.06 -24.22 -1.64
N HIS A 324 -9.43 -24.05 -2.90
CA HIS A 324 -10.47 -24.84 -3.55
C HIS A 324 -10.15 -26.35 -3.56
N ALA A 325 -8.89 -26.70 -3.83
CA ALA A 325 -8.46 -28.10 -3.82
C ALA A 325 -8.59 -28.73 -2.41
N LEU A 326 -8.23 -28.00 -1.36
CA LEU A 326 -8.34 -28.45 0.04
C LEU A 326 -9.83 -28.55 0.48
N GLU A 327 -10.68 -27.60 0.10
CA GLU A 327 -12.12 -27.68 0.36
C GLU A 327 -12.73 -28.90 -0.32
N ARG A 328 -12.34 -29.14 -1.59
CA ARG A 328 -12.82 -30.34 -2.30
C ARG A 328 -12.28 -31.62 -1.67
N ALA A 329 -11.02 -31.64 -1.20
CA ALA A 329 -10.45 -32.74 -0.47
C ALA A 329 -11.19 -33.00 0.87
N ALA A 330 -11.55 -31.94 1.59
CA ALA A 330 -12.33 -32.03 2.83
C ALA A 330 -13.75 -32.59 2.61
N ALA A 331 -14.35 -32.29 1.45
CA ALA A 331 -15.67 -32.80 1.08
C ALA A 331 -15.68 -34.28 0.65
N LEU A 332 -14.56 -34.80 0.15
CA LEU A 332 -14.43 -36.16 -0.37
C LEU A 332 -13.70 -37.11 0.58
N GLY A 333 -12.89 -36.60 1.49
CA GLY A 333 -12.05 -37.40 2.37
C GLY A 333 -12.79 -37.92 3.61
N GLU A 334 -12.02 -38.59 4.46
CA GLU A 334 -12.51 -39.13 5.73
C GLU A 334 -12.91 -37.99 6.68
N ALA A 335 -13.96 -38.27 7.49
CA ALA A 335 -14.53 -37.28 8.42
C ALA A 335 -13.51 -36.77 9.45
N GLY A 336 -12.58 -37.64 9.89
CA GLY A 336 -11.53 -37.26 10.85
C GLY A 336 -10.51 -36.25 10.31
N GLU A 337 -10.29 -36.20 8.99
CA GLU A 337 -9.36 -35.31 8.33
C GLU A 337 -10.00 -33.99 7.85
N ARG A 338 -11.32 -33.89 7.94
CA ARG A 338 -12.08 -32.78 7.39
C ARG A 338 -11.72 -31.46 8.04
N ALA A 339 -11.64 -31.39 9.38
CA ALA A 339 -11.30 -30.18 10.10
C ALA A 339 -9.89 -29.68 9.73
N ARG A 340 -8.90 -30.55 9.70
CA ARG A 340 -7.53 -30.26 9.32
C ARG A 340 -7.43 -29.63 7.94
N ARG A 341 -8.14 -30.24 6.93
CA ARG A 341 -8.13 -29.74 5.55
C ARG A 341 -8.80 -28.38 5.41
N LEU A 342 -9.96 -28.20 6.04
CA LEU A 342 -10.67 -26.93 6.03
C LEU A 342 -9.88 -25.82 6.71
N LEU A 343 -9.27 -26.09 7.87
CA LEU A 343 -8.47 -25.09 8.58
C LEU A 343 -7.19 -24.73 7.82
N ARG A 344 -6.56 -25.71 7.15
CA ARG A 344 -5.45 -25.41 6.25
C ARG A 344 -5.88 -24.51 5.08
N ALA A 345 -7.06 -24.76 4.50
CA ALA A 345 -7.64 -23.89 3.47
C ALA A 345 -7.89 -22.47 4.04
N ALA A 346 -8.43 -22.36 5.26
CA ALA A 346 -8.66 -21.08 5.92
C ALA A 346 -7.36 -20.31 6.23
N GLU A 347 -6.28 -20.99 6.66
CA GLU A 347 -4.96 -20.36 6.84
C GLU A 347 -4.45 -19.76 5.53
N LEU A 348 -4.52 -20.52 4.43
CA LEU A 348 -4.12 -20.04 3.10
C LEU A 348 -4.99 -18.91 2.58
N ALA A 349 -6.31 -18.97 2.82
CA ALA A 349 -7.22 -17.88 2.49
C ALA A 349 -6.89 -16.60 3.29
N ALA A 350 -6.54 -16.74 4.56
CA ALA A 350 -6.11 -15.61 5.40
C ALA A 350 -4.79 -14.99 4.91
N GLU A 351 -3.80 -15.81 4.55
CA GLU A 351 -2.53 -15.36 3.96
C GLU A 351 -2.73 -14.65 2.61
N ALA A 352 -3.73 -15.07 1.85
CA ALA A 352 -4.14 -14.43 0.59
C ALA A 352 -5.04 -13.20 0.78
N GLY A 353 -5.36 -12.81 2.02
CA GLY A 353 -6.21 -11.65 2.32
C GLY A 353 -7.71 -11.85 2.03
N ARG A 354 -8.18 -13.09 1.88
CA ARG A 354 -9.56 -13.44 1.50
C ARG A 354 -10.45 -13.68 2.72
N ARG A 355 -10.90 -12.59 3.33
CA ARG A 355 -11.76 -12.62 4.53
C ARG A 355 -13.02 -13.47 4.33
N ASP A 356 -13.75 -13.24 3.25
CA ASP A 356 -15.04 -13.91 2.99
C ASP A 356 -14.88 -15.44 2.92
N ASP A 357 -13.77 -15.91 2.32
CA ASP A 357 -13.48 -17.34 2.25
C ASP A 357 -13.15 -17.91 3.63
N VAL A 358 -12.38 -17.20 4.46
CA VAL A 358 -12.09 -17.62 5.83
C VAL A 358 -13.39 -17.73 6.63
N GLU A 359 -14.26 -16.72 6.59
CA GLU A 359 -15.54 -16.73 7.31
C GLU A 359 -16.42 -17.89 6.86
N ARG A 360 -16.52 -18.12 5.56
CA ARG A 360 -17.29 -19.23 4.96
C ARG A 360 -16.73 -20.59 5.39
N ILE A 361 -15.42 -20.79 5.28
CA ILE A 361 -14.78 -22.07 5.67
C ILE A 361 -14.93 -22.33 7.17
N LEU A 362 -14.78 -21.31 8.01
CA LEU A 362 -14.96 -21.45 9.45
C LEU A 362 -16.41 -21.81 9.85
N LEU A 363 -17.42 -21.42 9.04
CA LEU A 363 -18.78 -21.90 9.22
C LEU A 363 -18.88 -23.42 9.00
N ASP A 364 -18.17 -23.97 8.01
CA ASP A 364 -18.15 -25.41 7.71
C ASP A 364 -17.37 -26.24 8.75
N VAL A 365 -16.47 -25.58 9.53
CA VAL A 365 -15.74 -26.22 10.64
C VAL A 365 -16.58 -26.28 11.93
N ARG A 366 -17.62 -25.43 12.06
CA ARG A 366 -18.48 -25.39 13.24
C ARG A 366 -19.17 -26.75 13.45
N GLY A 367 -19.05 -27.27 14.66
CA GLY A 367 -19.69 -28.56 15.04
C GLY A 367 -18.83 -29.78 14.75
N LEU A 368 -17.61 -29.61 14.20
CA LEU A 368 -16.63 -30.70 14.12
C LEU A 368 -15.93 -30.89 15.46
N ASP A 369 -15.40 -32.07 15.70
CA ASP A 369 -14.54 -32.34 16.87
C ASP A 369 -13.14 -31.79 16.57
N LEU A 370 -12.68 -30.83 17.38
CA LEU A 370 -11.47 -30.05 17.14
C LEU A 370 -10.41 -30.29 18.22
N THR A 371 -9.18 -30.44 17.80
CA THR A 371 -7.99 -30.40 18.66
C THR A 371 -7.76 -29.00 19.26
N THR A 372 -6.86 -28.88 20.24
CA THR A 372 -6.48 -27.57 20.81
C THR A 372 -5.96 -26.62 19.73
N ARG A 373 -5.08 -27.10 18.84
CA ARG A 373 -4.55 -26.33 17.72
C ARG A 373 -5.65 -25.84 16.78
N GLU A 374 -6.58 -26.70 16.43
CA GLU A 374 -7.68 -26.37 15.51
C GLU A 374 -8.66 -25.37 16.13
N ARG A 375 -8.99 -25.51 17.43
CA ARG A 375 -9.77 -24.48 18.15
C ARG A 375 -9.07 -23.14 18.16
N ALA A 376 -7.75 -23.14 18.33
CA ALA A 376 -6.94 -21.94 18.30
C ALA A 376 -7.01 -21.25 16.94
N LEU A 377 -6.90 -21.98 15.84
CA LEU A 377 -7.03 -21.45 14.48
C LEU A 377 -8.42 -20.85 14.23
N VAL A 378 -9.50 -21.55 14.64
CA VAL A 378 -10.89 -21.04 14.50
C VAL A 378 -11.06 -19.69 15.22
N THR A 379 -10.46 -19.53 16.38
CA THR A 379 -10.56 -18.30 17.17
C THR A 379 -9.67 -17.18 16.62
N TRP A 380 -8.46 -17.53 16.14
CA TRP A 380 -7.45 -16.56 15.74
C TRP A 380 -7.59 -16.07 14.29
N LEU A 381 -7.92 -16.97 13.33
CA LEU A 381 -7.94 -16.61 11.90
C LEU A 381 -8.80 -15.39 11.54
N PRO A 382 -10.00 -15.19 12.12
CA PRO A 382 -10.77 -13.97 11.88
C PRO A 382 -10.04 -12.69 12.28
N THR A 383 -9.07 -12.78 13.20
CA THR A 383 -8.31 -11.62 13.69
C THR A 383 -7.12 -11.26 12.80
N ALA A 384 -6.77 -12.10 11.83
CA ALA A 384 -5.55 -11.95 11.04
C ALA A 384 -5.63 -10.81 9.99
N PHE A 385 -6.84 -10.34 9.65
CA PHE A 385 -7.06 -9.39 8.54
C PHE A 385 -6.83 -7.92 8.87
N ASP A 386 -7.02 -7.51 10.12
CA ASP A 386 -7.10 -6.09 10.47
C ASP A 386 -5.99 -5.65 11.44
N ASP A 387 -4.81 -6.26 11.36
CA ASP A 387 -3.74 -6.04 12.33
C ASP A 387 -4.25 -6.12 13.80
N GLY A 388 -5.37 -6.84 13.98
CA GLY A 388 -5.99 -7.03 15.27
C GLY A 388 -6.97 -5.94 15.73
N VAL A 389 -7.45 -5.07 14.86
CA VAL A 389 -8.26 -3.88 15.22
C VAL A 389 -9.76 -4.11 15.18
N SER A 390 -10.28 -5.14 14.45
CA SER A 390 -11.72 -5.37 14.28
C SER A 390 -12.47 -5.60 15.59
N GLU A 391 -13.60 -4.91 15.76
CA GLU A 391 -14.58 -5.17 16.82
C GLU A 391 -15.31 -6.51 16.56
N GLY A 392 -15.56 -7.28 17.61
CA GLY A 392 -16.29 -8.56 17.54
C GLY A 392 -15.43 -9.81 17.44
N VAL A 393 -14.13 -9.68 17.44
CA VAL A 393 -13.15 -10.78 17.46
C VAL A 393 -12.61 -11.00 18.88
N ALA A 394 -12.03 -12.18 19.14
CA ALA A 394 -11.44 -12.54 20.42
C ALA A 394 -10.59 -11.42 21.05
N GLY A 395 -10.86 -11.11 22.31
CA GLY A 395 -10.15 -10.04 23.02
C GLY A 395 -8.67 -10.33 23.22
N PRO A 396 -7.82 -9.30 23.44
CA PRO A 396 -6.38 -9.51 23.67
C PRO A 396 -6.07 -10.52 24.78
N GLY A 397 -6.84 -10.52 25.87
CA GLY A 397 -6.68 -11.46 26.99
C GLY A 397 -7.00 -12.91 26.63
N GLU A 398 -7.98 -13.13 25.76
CA GLU A 398 -8.35 -14.44 25.26
C GLU A 398 -7.28 -15.00 24.31
N LEU A 399 -6.80 -14.17 23.39
CA LEU A 399 -5.73 -14.53 22.46
C LEU A 399 -4.41 -14.84 23.19
N VAL A 400 -4.10 -14.14 24.28
CA VAL A 400 -2.95 -14.47 25.13
C VAL A 400 -3.10 -15.87 25.74
N GLY A 401 -4.27 -16.20 26.33
CA GLY A 401 -4.53 -17.53 26.87
C GLY A 401 -4.48 -18.62 25.80
N LEU A 402 -4.97 -18.31 24.61
CA LEU A 402 -4.91 -19.20 23.45
C LEU A 402 -3.47 -19.49 23.03
N ALA A 403 -2.63 -18.47 22.92
CA ALA A 403 -1.22 -18.63 22.59
C ALA A 403 -0.46 -19.44 23.65
N GLU A 404 -0.73 -19.20 24.95
CA GLU A 404 -0.15 -20.02 26.05
C GLU A 404 -0.51 -21.49 25.88
N SER A 405 -1.77 -21.80 25.61
CA SER A 405 -2.25 -23.17 25.46
C SER A 405 -1.60 -23.87 24.26
N VAL A 406 -1.49 -23.19 23.13
CA VAL A 406 -0.89 -23.73 21.91
C VAL A 406 0.61 -23.99 22.08
N VAL A 407 1.33 -23.07 22.74
CA VAL A 407 2.76 -23.25 23.05
C VAL A 407 2.96 -24.42 24.04
N ALA A 408 2.09 -24.58 25.04
CA ALA A 408 2.14 -25.69 25.99
C ALA A 408 1.93 -27.04 25.29
N ASP A 409 1.11 -27.09 24.23
CA ASP A 409 0.91 -28.28 23.37
C ASP A 409 2.07 -28.50 22.37
N GLY A 410 3.09 -27.63 22.34
CA GLY A 410 4.31 -27.77 21.53
C GLY A 410 4.34 -27.04 20.22
N ASP A 411 3.25 -26.36 19.82
CA ASP A 411 3.23 -25.55 18.59
C ASP A 411 3.68 -24.09 18.86
N VAL A 412 4.99 -23.92 18.99
CA VAL A 412 5.61 -22.62 19.29
C VAL A 412 5.37 -21.62 18.16
N GLU A 413 5.36 -22.06 16.89
CA GLU A 413 5.22 -21.16 15.74
C GLU A 413 3.83 -20.56 15.65
N LEU A 414 2.77 -21.34 15.81
CA LEU A 414 1.41 -20.82 15.88
C LEU A 414 1.22 -19.90 17.09
N GLY A 415 1.79 -20.27 18.24
CA GLY A 415 1.79 -19.43 19.42
C GLY A 415 2.40 -18.05 19.17
N LEU A 416 3.54 -17.98 18.46
CA LEU A 416 4.18 -16.73 18.06
C LEU A 416 3.30 -15.90 17.11
N ARG A 417 2.68 -16.54 16.13
CA ARG A 417 1.76 -15.85 15.20
C ARG A 417 0.60 -15.20 15.94
N ILE A 418 0.00 -15.91 16.91
CA ILE A 418 -1.06 -15.38 17.77
C ILE A 418 -0.53 -14.22 18.63
N PHE A 419 0.64 -14.38 19.28
CA PHE A 419 1.27 -13.32 20.06
C PHE A 419 1.58 -12.07 19.26
N TRP A 420 2.02 -12.23 18.02
CA TRP A 420 2.26 -11.11 17.12
C TRP A 420 0.99 -10.30 16.88
N SER A 421 -0.14 -10.98 16.62
CA SER A 421 -1.44 -10.30 16.46
C SER A 421 -1.83 -9.51 17.71
N VAL A 422 -1.54 -10.04 18.91
CA VAL A 422 -1.79 -9.33 20.17
C VAL A 422 -0.86 -8.15 20.37
N ALA A 423 0.44 -8.30 20.05
CA ALA A 423 1.42 -7.23 20.15
C ALA A 423 1.04 -6.05 19.23
N MET A 424 0.59 -6.30 18.01
CA MET A 424 0.12 -5.27 17.07
C MET A 424 -1.07 -4.48 17.63
N ARG A 425 -2.00 -5.14 18.35
CA ARG A 425 -3.10 -4.44 19.03
C ARG A 425 -2.62 -3.43 20.07
N CYS A 426 -1.49 -3.68 20.72
CA CYS A 426 -0.91 -2.72 21.66
C CYS A 426 -0.52 -1.39 20.98
N PHE A 427 -0.22 -1.40 19.71
CA PHE A 427 0.09 -0.20 18.96
C PHE A 427 -1.17 0.48 18.40
N TRP A 428 -2.06 -0.30 17.78
CA TRP A 428 -3.20 0.24 17.06
C TRP A 428 -4.35 0.68 17.97
N VAL A 429 -4.65 -0.09 19.04
CA VAL A 429 -5.90 0.08 19.83
C VAL A 429 -5.65 0.45 21.28
N GLU A 430 -4.46 0.22 21.85
CA GLU A 430 -4.10 0.43 23.25
C GLU A 430 -4.99 -0.37 24.24
N PRO A 431 -4.62 -1.60 24.57
CA PRO A 431 -5.45 -2.49 25.40
C PRO A 431 -5.37 -2.18 26.91
N GLY A 432 -4.55 -1.22 27.31
CA GLY A 432 -4.32 -0.84 28.70
C GLY A 432 -3.16 -1.59 29.39
N ALA A 433 -2.69 -1.01 30.51
CA ALA A 433 -1.48 -1.45 31.20
C ALA A 433 -1.54 -2.91 31.71
N ALA A 434 -2.68 -3.35 32.26
CA ALA A 434 -2.86 -4.68 32.80
C ALA A 434 -2.74 -5.77 31.71
N VAL A 435 -3.32 -5.53 30.54
CA VAL A 435 -3.24 -6.44 29.40
C VAL A 435 -1.81 -6.48 28.85
N ARG A 436 -1.15 -5.33 28.71
CA ARG A 436 0.27 -5.26 28.31
C ARG A 436 1.18 -6.02 29.25
N GLU A 437 0.97 -5.91 30.58
CA GLU A 437 1.75 -6.62 31.57
C GLU A 437 1.58 -8.15 31.47
N ARG A 438 0.35 -8.63 31.27
CA ARG A 438 0.05 -10.03 31.03
C ARG A 438 0.73 -10.55 29.76
N ILE A 439 0.66 -9.82 28.66
CA ILE A 439 1.35 -10.18 27.39
C ILE A 439 2.86 -10.29 27.63
N ALA A 440 3.45 -9.28 28.30
CA ALA A 440 4.88 -9.27 28.59
C ALA A 440 5.30 -10.43 29.50
N ALA A 441 4.47 -10.79 30.49
CA ALA A 441 4.75 -11.91 31.38
C ALA A 441 4.76 -13.25 30.63
N VAL A 442 3.88 -13.42 29.69
CA VAL A 442 3.82 -14.63 28.84
C VAL A 442 4.97 -14.66 27.86
N ALA A 443 5.26 -13.55 27.16
CA ALA A 443 6.38 -13.44 26.22
C ALA A 443 7.73 -13.87 26.87
N ARG A 444 7.96 -13.50 28.13
CA ARG A 444 9.18 -13.91 28.86
C ARG A 444 9.30 -15.42 29.15
N ARG A 445 8.19 -16.17 29.04
CA ARG A 445 8.15 -17.62 29.26
C ARG A 445 8.28 -18.43 27.99
N LEU A 446 8.22 -17.77 26.86
CA LEU A 446 8.37 -18.45 25.56
C LEU A 446 9.79 -19.01 25.43
N PRO A 447 9.96 -20.23 24.90
CA PRO A 447 11.26 -20.87 24.70
C PRO A 447 11.98 -20.31 23.46
N ILE A 448 12.18 -18.97 23.41
CA ILE A 448 12.74 -18.24 22.26
C ILE A 448 13.79 -17.29 22.79
N ASP A 449 14.86 -17.10 22.01
CA ASP A 449 15.93 -16.15 22.34
C ASP A 449 15.34 -14.73 22.45
N PRO A 450 15.55 -14.02 23.56
CA PRO A 450 15.14 -12.63 23.69
C PRO A 450 15.73 -11.69 22.60
N CYS A 451 16.84 -12.07 21.97
CA CYS A 451 17.45 -11.36 20.85
C CYS A 451 16.87 -11.74 19.49
N ASP A 452 15.95 -12.71 19.41
CA ASP A 452 15.21 -12.99 18.18
C ASP A 452 14.51 -11.71 17.71
N PRO A 453 14.69 -11.30 16.45
CA PRO A 453 14.07 -10.07 15.91
C PRO A 453 12.56 -9.98 16.12
N ARG A 454 11.85 -11.11 16.08
CA ARG A 454 10.41 -11.19 16.34
C ARG A 454 10.11 -10.85 17.80
N MET A 455 10.92 -11.36 18.73
CA MET A 455 10.80 -11.06 20.16
C MET A 455 11.15 -9.61 20.47
N LEU A 456 12.20 -9.05 19.85
CA LEU A 456 12.54 -7.63 19.98
C LEU A 456 11.39 -6.74 19.51
N ALA A 457 10.81 -7.06 18.34
CA ALA A 457 9.66 -6.32 17.81
C ALA A 457 8.44 -6.43 18.72
N MET A 458 8.06 -7.65 19.16
CA MET A 458 6.95 -7.84 20.10
C MET A 458 7.17 -7.06 21.41
N THR A 459 8.38 -7.11 21.96
CA THR A 459 8.73 -6.38 23.16
C THR A 459 8.62 -4.87 22.98
N ALA A 460 9.06 -4.35 21.85
CA ALA A 460 8.93 -2.93 21.50
C ALA A 460 7.48 -2.47 21.43
N TYR A 461 6.58 -3.29 20.87
CA TYR A 461 5.16 -2.98 20.79
C TYR A 461 4.42 -3.08 22.11
N VAL A 462 4.75 -4.12 22.91
CA VAL A 462 4.07 -4.40 24.18
C VAL A 462 4.60 -3.51 25.32
N CYS A 463 5.91 -3.35 25.43
CA CYS A 463 6.58 -2.67 26.54
C CYS A 463 7.58 -1.60 26.06
N PRO A 464 7.17 -0.62 25.23
CA PRO A 464 8.10 0.37 24.66
C PRO A 464 8.77 1.24 25.73
N VAL A 465 8.18 1.33 26.92
CA VAL A 465 8.67 2.14 28.03
C VAL A 465 9.62 1.32 28.93
N ARG A 466 9.11 0.25 29.53
CA ARG A 466 9.85 -0.50 30.56
C ARG A 466 11.02 -1.33 30.01
N GLN A 467 10.93 -1.77 28.77
CA GLN A 467 11.95 -2.61 28.12
C GLN A 467 12.62 -1.93 26.92
N GLY A 468 12.39 -0.63 26.76
CA GLY A 468 12.95 0.14 25.63
C GLY A 468 14.47 0.05 25.55
N ASP A 469 15.17 0.03 26.69
CA ASP A 469 16.63 -0.08 26.74
C ASP A 469 17.14 -1.43 26.24
N ALA A 470 16.46 -2.52 26.62
CA ALA A 470 16.80 -3.86 26.15
C ALA A 470 16.58 -3.97 24.64
N VAL A 471 15.48 -3.39 24.14
CA VAL A 471 15.21 -3.32 22.70
C VAL A 471 16.27 -2.51 21.98
N VAL A 472 16.62 -1.31 22.47
CA VAL A 472 17.68 -0.47 21.86
C VAL A 472 19.03 -1.19 21.87
N ALA A 473 19.37 -1.92 22.93
CA ALA A 473 20.59 -2.74 22.98
C ALA A 473 20.58 -3.86 21.93
N GLY A 474 19.46 -4.59 21.80
CA GLY A 474 19.26 -5.62 20.77
C GLY A 474 19.36 -5.06 19.35
N LEU A 475 18.75 -3.89 19.09
CA LEU A 475 18.83 -3.21 17.81
C LEU A 475 20.28 -2.80 17.45
N ARG A 476 21.09 -2.39 18.44
CA ARG A 476 22.50 -2.09 18.20
C ARG A 476 23.30 -3.33 17.79
N VAL A 477 23.01 -4.49 18.41
CA VAL A 477 23.62 -5.76 18.00
C VAL A 477 23.22 -6.12 16.58
N ALA A 478 21.92 -6.05 16.26
CA ALA A 478 21.41 -6.32 14.92
C ALA A 478 22.00 -5.37 13.86
N ARG A 479 22.23 -4.09 14.22
CA ARG A 479 22.87 -3.10 13.34
C ARG A 479 24.31 -3.45 13.00
N GLY A 480 25.08 -3.98 13.93
CA GLY A 480 26.46 -4.41 13.69
C GLY A 480 26.59 -5.46 12.59
N GLY A 481 25.54 -6.27 12.38
CA GLY A 481 25.46 -7.21 11.26
C GLY A 481 25.21 -6.58 9.88
N LEU A 482 24.84 -5.29 9.80
CA LEU A 482 24.60 -4.54 8.54
C LEU A 482 25.82 -3.74 8.08
N GLU A 483 26.88 -3.64 8.87
CA GLU A 483 28.11 -2.88 8.49
C GLU A 483 29.03 -3.72 7.60
N PRO A 484 29.62 -3.15 6.53
CA PRO A 484 30.40 -3.93 5.53
C PRO A 484 31.71 -4.53 6.03
N ALA A 485 32.12 -4.28 7.27
CA ALA A 485 33.43 -4.66 7.82
C ALA A 485 33.38 -5.75 8.90
N GLY A 486 32.22 -6.32 9.23
CA GLY A 486 32.08 -7.42 10.18
C GLY A 486 31.86 -8.75 9.47
N GLU A 487 32.51 -9.83 9.95
CA GLU A 487 32.11 -11.19 9.57
C GLU A 487 30.60 -11.33 9.77
N ARG A 488 29.85 -11.60 8.69
CA ARG A 488 28.41 -11.73 8.69
C ARG A 488 28.00 -12.77 9.74
N LEU A 489 27.36 -12.33 10.81
CA LEU A 489 26.54 -13.22 11.64
C LEU A 489 25.45 -13.75 10.70
N GLY A 490 25.58 -15.02 10.28
CA GLY A 490 24.82 -15.59 9.21
C GLY A 490 23.32 -15.48 9.37
N SER A 491 22.64 -15.33 8.25
CA SER A 491 21.24 -15.59 7.92
C SER A 491 20.12 -14.70 8.47
N ILE A 492 20.22 -14.02 9.60
CA ILE A 492 19.10 -13.23 10.17
C ILE A 492 19.05 -11.82 9.57
N ALA A 493 20.19 -11.24 9.19
CA ALA A 493 20.29 -9.91 8.61
C ALA A 493 19.92 -9.84 7.11
N ASP A 494 19.74 -10.97 6.46
CA ASP A 494 19.47 -11.06 5.03
C ASP A 494 17.95 -11.23 4.71
N ASP A 495 17.08 -11.43 5.74
CA ASP A 495 15.64 -11.55 5.53
C ASP A 495 14.96 -10.18 5.59
N PRO A 496 14.35 -9.71 4.49
CA PRO A 496 13.70 -8.40 4.44
C PRO A 496 12.50 -8.27 5.40
N ALA A 497 11.80 -9.37 5.70
CA ALA A 497 10.69 -9.34 6.66
C ALA A 497 11.21 -9.08 8.08
N THR A 498 12.32 -9.68 8.45
CA THR A 498 13.03 -9.44 9.72
C THR A 498 13.52 -8.00 9.82
N LEU A 499 14.17 -7.47 8.77
CA LEU A 499 14.62 -6.07 8.73
C LEU A 499 13.45 -5.08 8.90
N ARG A 500 12.31 -5.35 8.28
CA ARG A 500 11.09 -4.54 8.47
C ARG A 500 10.61 -4.57 9.94
N LEU A 501 10.63 -5.74 10.58
CA LEU A 501 10.25 -5.84 12.00
C LEU A 501 11.19 -5.02 12.90
N LEU A 502 12.49 -5.09 12.65
CA LEU A 502 13.48 -4.30 13.38
C LEU A 502 13.30 -2.78 13.15
N GLY A 503 12.98 -2.37 11.92
CA GLY A 503 12.65 -0.98 11.59
C GLY A 503 11.44 -0.48 12.39
N SER A 504 10.38 -1.28 12.46
CA SER A 504 9.19 -0.98 13.25
C SER A 504 9.48 -0.96 14.75
N ALA A 505 10.27 -1.90 15.28
CA ALA A 505 10.71 -1.92 16.67
C ALA A 505 11.50 -0.66 17.04
N ALA A 506 12.41 -0.23 16.16
CA ALA A 506 13.21 0.97 16.36
C ALA A 506 12.34 2.23 16.44
N LEU A 507 11.29 2.33 15.61
CA LEU A 507 10.30 3.41 15.70
C LEU A 507 9.62 3.43 17.07
N GLN A 508 9.16 2.25 17.56
CA GLN A 508 8.45 2.15 18.84
C GLN A 508 9.29 2.64 20.04
N VAL A 509 10.61 2.48 19.98
CA VAL A 509 11.51 2.93 21.05
C VAL A 509 12.21 4.28 20.74
N GLY A 510 11.86 4.96 19.67
CA GLY A 510 12.40 6.29 19.30
C GLY A 510 13.84 6.26 18.80
N ALA A 511 14.30 5.14 18.27
CA ALA A 511 15.58 5.00 17.59
C ALA A 511 15.43 5.26 16.08
N PHE A 512 14.98 6.48 15.71
CA PHE A 512 14.54 6.81 14.35
C PHE A 512 15.62 6.61 13.28
N ALA A 513 16.88 6.88 13.58
CA ALA A 513 17.97 6.65 12.64
C ALA A 513 18.15 5.15 12.32
N ASP A 514 18.00 4.27 13.32
CA ASP A 514 18.04 2.83 13.11
C ASP A 514 16.77 2.34 12.38
N SER A 515 15.61 2.95 12.69
CA SER A 515 14.35 2.67 11.98
C SER A 515 14.46 2.93 10.49
N VAL A 516 14.99 4.08 10.08
CA VAL A 516 15.26 4.41 8.67
C VAL A 516 16.23 3.42 8.04
N ARG A 517 17.32 3.08 8.72
CA ARG A 517 18.34 2.17 8.20
C ARG A 517 17.77 0.77 7.90
N PHE A 518 17.06 0.19 8.86
CA PHE A 518 16.44 -1.13 8.70
C PHE A 518 15.34 -1.11 7.63
N SER A 519 14.50 -0.07 7.61
CA SER A 519 13.45 0.08 6.61
C SER A 519 14.00 0.18 5.19
N LEU A 520 15.06 0.96 4.96
CA LEU A 520 15.73 1.07 3.66
C LEU A 520 16.35 -0.24 3.21
N ALA A 521 16.95 -0.99 4.13
CA ALA A 521 17.52 -2.30 3.83
C ALA A 521 16.43 -3.27 3.36
N ALA A 522 15.28 -3.34 4.07
CA ALA A 522 14.16 -4.18 3.70
C ALA A 522 13.52 -3.80 2.36
N GLN A 523 13.37 -2.52 2.08
CA GLN A 523 12.71 -2.02 0.86
C GLN A 523 13.38 -2.45 -0.43
N ARG A 524 14.71 -2.57 -0.45
CA ARG A 524 15.46 -2.99 -1.63
C ARG A 524 14.98 -4.35 -2.11
N ASP A 525 14.86 -5.28 -1.17
CA ASP A 525 14.47 -6.65 -1.48
C ASP A 525 12.96 -6.77 -1.73
N PHE A 526 12.13 -6.01 -0.99
CA PHE A 526 10.69 -5.97 -1.26
C PHE A 526 10.37 -5.43 -2.66
N ARG A 527 11.10 -4.41 -3.15
CA ARG A 527 10.96 -3.94 -4.54
C ARG A 527 11.42 -5.00 -5.55
N ALA A 528 12.55 -5.64 -5.30
CA ALA A 528 13.07 -6.68 -6.18
C ALA A 528 12.14 -7.91 -6.26
N GLN A 529 11.50 -8.24 -5.14
CA GLN A 529 10.58 -9.38 -5.01
C GLN A 529 9.11 -9.02 -5.31
N GLY A 530 8.77 -7.74 -5.55
CA GLY A 530 7.40 -7.31 -5.80
C GLY A 530 6.47 -7.44 -4.59
N GLN A 531 6.99 -7.41 -3.36
CA GLN A 531 6.20 -7.53 -2.13
C GLN A 531 5.65 -6.16 -1.70
N PHE A 532 4.78 -5.58 -2.52
CA PHE A 532 4.32 -4.20 -2.36
C PHE A 532 3.54 -3.93 -1.08
N GLY A 533 2.82 -4.91 -0.54
CA GLY A 533 2.16 -4.76 0.76
C GLY A 533 3.14 -4.59 1.92
N LEU A 534 4.25 -5.33 1.93
CA LEU A 534 5.31 -5.18 2.93
C LEU A 534 6.15 -3.91 2.66
N LEU A 535 6.34 -3.56 1.39
CA LEU A 535 7.00 -2.32 0.99
C LEU A 535 6.24 -1.09 1.50
N ALA A 536 4.91 -1.06 1.37
CA ALA A 536 4.07 0.03 1.88
C ALA A 536 4.28 0.25 3.39
N ARG A 537 4.36 -0.85 4.16
CA ARG A 537 4.62 -0.81 5.61
C ARG A 537 6.01 -0.25 5.94
N ALA A 538 7.04 -0.71 5.22
CA ALA A 538 8.41 -0.24 5.43
C ALA A 538 8.57 1.24 5.07
N LEU A 539 7.93 1.70 3.99
CA LEU A 539 7.92 3.09 3.55
C LEU A 539 7.19 4.01 4.55
N ALA A 540 6.04 3.58 5.09
CA ALA A 540 5.30 4.36 6.09
C ALA A 540 6.12 4.57 7.38
N VAL A 541 6.82 3.53 7.84
CA VAL A 541 7.72 3.58 9.01
C VAL A 541 8.94 4.48 8.72
N GLU A 542 9.53 4.36 7.55
CA GLU A 542 10.63 5.23 7.10
C GLU A 542 10.21 6.69 7.05
N ALA A 543 9.10 6.99 6.36
CA ALA A 543 8.61 8.35 6.19
C ALA A 543 8.36 9.02 7.55
N TRP A 544 7.68 8.35 8.47
CA TRP A 544 7.45 8.86 9.82
C TRP A 544 8.76 9.14 10.57
N SER A 545 9.71 8.18 10.53
CA SER A 545 11.00 8.31 11.20
C SER A 545 11.86 9.43 10.61
N ARG A 546 11.88 9.59 9.28
CA ARG A 546 12.59 10.70 8.60
C ARG A 546 12.02 12.06 8.96
N THR A 547 10.69 12.18 9.04
CA THR A 547 10.04 13.43 9.45
C THR A 547 10.49 13.84 10.85
N ARG A 548 10.61 12.89 11.79
CA ARG A 548 11.15 13.16 13.15
C ARG A 548 12.64 13.50 13.17
N LEU A 549 13.39 13.10 12.16
CA LEU A 549 14.82 13.48 12.01
C LEU A 549 15.02 14.81 11.28
N GLY A 550 13.96 15.40 10.69
CA GLY A 550 14.03 16.60 9.87
C GLY A 550 14.40 16.35 8.41
N ASP A 551 14.51 15.10 7.99
CA ASP A 551 14.79 14.72 6.58
C ASP A 551 13.51 14.77 5.73
N ILE A 552 12.91 15.97 5.64
CA ILE A 552 11.61 16.20 5.00
C ILE A 552 11.65 15.86 3.50
N ALA A 553 12.76 16.17 2.84
CA ALA A 553 12.93 15.96 1.40
C ALA A 553 12.85 14.48 1.01
N ALA A 554 13.37 13.59 1.86
CA ALA A 554 13.28 12.15 1.60
C ALA A 554 12.05 11.50 2.24
N ALA A 555 11.44 12.13 3.26
CA ALA A 555 10.22 11.63 3.89
C ALA A 555 9.00 11.73 2.97
N GLU A 556 8.86 12.82 2.20
CA GLU A 556 7.68 13.06 1.36
C GLU A 556 7.47 11.99 0.28
N PRO A 557 8.45 11.69 -0.60
CA PRO A 557 8.25 10.66 -1.61
C PRO A 557 8.00 9.27 -1.01
N ALA A 558 8.60 8.98 0.16
CA ALA A 558 8.34 7.73 0.87
C ALA A 558 6.89 7.66 1.39
N ALA A 559 6.36 8.76 1.93
CA ALA A 559 4.97 8.83 2.39
C ALA A 559 3.96 8.74 1.22
N GLU A 560 4.25 9.37 0.08
CA GLU A 560 3.42 9.30 -1.12
C GLU A 560 3.39 7.88 -1.71
N GLU A 561 4.56 7.26 -1.86
CA GLU A 561 4.65 5.87 -2.33
C GLU A 561 3.96 4.92 -1.37
N ALA A 562 4.13 5.09 -0.04
CA ALA A 562 3.46 4.29 0.97
C ALA A 562 1.94 4.37 0.87
N ALA A 563 1.38 5.58 0.74
CA ALA A 563 -0.07 5.79 0.64
C ALA A 563 -0.65 5.12 -0.62
N ARG A 564 0.01 5.28 -1.77
CA ARG A 564 -0.39 4.68 -3.04
C ARG A 564 -0.34 3.16 -2.97
N LEU A 565 0.76 2.58 -2.51
CA LEU A 565 0.90 1.12 -2.41
C LEU A 565 -0.04 0.51 -1.37
N ALA A 566 -0.29 1.21 -0.26
CA ALA A 566 -1.25 0.76 0.75
C ALA A 566 -2.69 0.74 0.21
N GLU A 567 -3.07 1.70 -0.64
CA GLU A 567 -4.36 1.69 -1.34
C GLU A 567 -4.45 0.54 -2.34
N GLU A 568 -3.41 0.34 -3.17
CA GLU A 568 -3.35 -0.74 -4.16
C GLU A 568 -3.38 -2.14 -3.52
N THR A 569 -2.85 -2.28 -2.31
CA THR A 569 -2.75 -3.56 -1.58
C THR A 569 -3.80 -3.73 -0.49
N GLY A 570 -4.81 -2.84 -0.42
CA GLY A 570 -5.94 -2.95 0.50
C GLY A 570 -5.57 -2.81 1.98
N GLN A 571 -4.63 -1.92 2.33
CA GLN A 571 -4.16 -1.70 3.70
C GLN A 571 -4.61 -0.32 4.24
N PRO A 572 -5.86 -0.16 4.70
CA PRO A 572 -6.41 1.14 5.08
C PRO A 572 -5.65 1.81 6.23
N TYR A 573 -5.15 1.05 7.21
CA TYR A 573 -4.39 1.58 8.35
C TYR A 573 -3.04 2.18 7.92
N MET A 574 -2.32 1.48 7.04
CA MET A 574 -1.05 1.97 6.49
C MET A 574 -1.27 3.20 5.61
N ARG A 575 -2.34 3.20 4.80
CA ARG A 575 -2.76 4.37 4.04
C ARG A 575 -3.05 5.55 4.96
N GLY A 576 -3.83 5.34 6.02
CA GLY A 576 -4.15 6.37 7.00
C GLY A 576 -2.90 6.95 7.66
N LEU A 577 -1.95 6.10 8.06
CA LEU A 577 -0.67 6.53 8.66
C LEU A 577 0.16 7.34 7.66
N ALA A 578 0.31 6.86 6.43
CA ALA A 578 1.10 7.54 5.40
C ALA A 578 0.49 8.92 5.04
N VAL A 579 -0.84 9.03 4.94
CA VAL A 579 -1.52 10.32 4.70
C VAL A 579 -1.38 11.26 5.90
N ALA A 580 -1.40 10.74 7.14
CA ALA A 580 -1.16 11.55 8.34
C ALA A 580 0.27 12.10 8.36
N VAL A 581 1.27 11.32 7.91
CA VAL A 581 2.65 11.79 7.76
C VAL A 581 2.76 12.86 6.66
N GLN A 582 2.05 12.72 5.55
CA GLN A 582 1.98 13.78 4.53
C GLN A 582 1.37 15.08 5.10
N ALA A 583 0.35 14.98 5.96
CA ALA A 583 -0.22 16.14 6.64
C ALA A 583 0.81 16.82 7.57
N GLU A 584 1.63 16.03 8.28
CA GLU A 584 2.71 16.52 9.14
C GLU A 584 3.79 17.24 8.31
N ILE A 585 4.22 16.65 7.19
CA ILE A 585 5.19 17.25 6.26
C ILE A 585 4.66 18.57 5.70
N ALA A 586 3.40 18.62 5.27
CA ALA A 586 2.76 19.83 4.76
C ALA A 586 2.72 20.93 5.84
N ALA A 587 2.41 20.57 7.09
CA ALA A 587 2.45 21.51 8.22
C ALA A 587 3.85 22.08 8.45
N LEU A 588 4.90 21.26 8.40
CA LEU A 588 6.28 21.68 8.56
C LEU A 588 6.76 22.61 7.43
N ARG A 589 6.21 22.46 6.22
CA ARG A 589 6.50 23.30 5.05
C ARG A 589 5.73 24.63 5.04
N GLY A 590 4.74 24.79 5.92
CA GLY A 590 3.84 25.95 5.91
C GLY A 590 2.68 25.83 4.91
N GLU A 591 2.40 24.62 4.40
CA GLU A 591 1.30 24.32 3.48
C GLU A 591 0.03 23.95 4.29
N TYR A 592 -0.49 24.89 5.08
CA TYR A 592 -1.47 24.63 6.13
C TYR A 592 -2.81 24.14 5.60
N GLU A 593 -3.30 24.65 4.46
CA GLU A 593 -4.53 24.18 3.82
C GLU A 593 -4.40 22.72 3.37
N ARG A 594 -3.30 22.38 2.70
CA ARG A 594 -2.98 20.99 2.30
C ARG A 594 -2.85 20.08 3.52
N SER A 595 -2.20 20.55 4.59
CA SER A 595 -2.09 19.81 5.85
C SER A 595 -3.47 19.51 6.43
N ALA A 596 -4.38 20.48 6.45
CA ALA A 596 -5.74 20.32 6.99
C ALA A 596 -6.56 19.32 6.15
N GLU A 597 -6.47 19.36 4.83
CA GLU A 597 -7.14 18.43 3.93
C GLU A 597 -6.65 16.98 4.15
N LEU A 598 -5.34 16.78 4.16
CA LEU A 598 -4.72 15.47 4.40
C LEU A 598 -5.04 14.94 5.80
N ALA A 599 -4.98 15.81 6.82
CA ALA A 599 -5.36 15.46 8.20
C ALA A 599 -6.82 15.01 8.30
N ALA A 600 -7.74 15.67 7.58
CA ALA A 600 -9.14 15.26 7.56
C ALA A 600 -9.36 13.91 6.86
N VAL A 601 -8.60 13.61 5.81
CA VAL A 601 -8.63 12.29 5.16
C VAL A 601 -8.12 11.21 6.12
N ALA A 602 -6.96 11.42 6.73
CA ALA A 602 -6.36 10.48 7.68
C ALA A 602 -7.25 10.27 8.92
N GLU A 603 -7.86 11.33 9.45
CA GLU A 603 -8.75 11.25 10.61
C GLU A 603 -10.00 10.40 10.33
N ARG A 604 -10.63 10.55 9.17
CA ARG A 604 -11.76 9.68 8.77
C ARG A 604 -11.36 8.21 8.74
N ILE A 605 -10.19 7.90 8.19
CA ILE A 605 -9.66 6.52 8.17
C ILE A 605 -9.39 6.06 9.60
N GLY A 606 -8.72 6.88 10.41
CA GLY A 606 -8.35 6.54 11.78
C GLY A 606 -9.55 6.32 12.69
N LEU A 607 -10.61 7.14 12.57
CA LEU A 607 -11.85 6.99 13.35
C LEU A 607 -12.64 5.75 12.95
N ALA A 608 -12.80 5.53 11.64
CA ALA A 608 -13.51 4.34 11.13
C ALA A 608 -12.83 3.03 11.57
N ALA A 609 -11.54 3.08 11.76
CA ALA A 609 -10.71 1.92 12.05
C ALA A 609 -10.29 1.80 13.54
N GLY A 610 -10.57 2.79 14.39
CA GLY A 610 -10.05 2.87 15.75
C GLY A 610 -8.51 2.96 15.82
N ALA A 611 -7.86 3.44 14.75
CA ALA A 611 -6.41 3.43 14.58
C ALA A 611 -5.73 4.60 15.32
N ARG A 612 -5.44 4.42 16.60
CA ARG A 612 -4.85 5.43 17.50
C ARG A 612 -3.57 6.09 16.97
N PRO A 613 -2.59 5.37 16.36
CA PRO A 613 -1.38 6.01 15.82
C PRO A 613 -1.68 7.01 14.70
N VAL A 614 -2.68 6.72 13.86
CA VAL A 614 -3.13 7.63 12.80
C VAL A 614 -3.70 8.90 13.42
N LEU A 615 -4.59 8.75 14.41
CA LEU A 615 -5.21 9.88 15.11
C LEU A 615 -4.18 10.70 15.88
N ALA A 616 -3.20 10.07 16.52
CA ALA A 616 -2.10 10.75 17.20
C ALA A 616 -1.25 11.58 16.21
N THR A 617 -0.90 11.03 15.06
CA THR A 617 -0.13 11.73 14.02
C THR A 617 -0.94 12.90 13.42
N VAL A 618 -2.26 12.75 13.26
CA VAL A 618 -3.16 13.83 12.86
C VAL A 618 -3.14 15.00 13.88
N GLN A 619 -3.19 14.69 15.18
CA GLN A 619 -3.11 15.76 16.20
C GLN A 619 -1.74 16.43 16.21
N LEU A 620 -0.67 15.68 15.94
CA LEU A 620 0.66 16.24 15.78
C LEU A 620 0.75 17.18 14.57
N ALA A 621 0.23 16.78 13.41
CA ALA A 621 0.18 17.63 12.22
C ALA A 621 -0.61 18.94 12.49
N ARG A 622 -1.76 18.84 13.16
CA ARG A 622 -2.55 20.01 13.57
C ARG A 622 -1.81 20.92 14.55
N SER A 623 -1.08 20.31 15.49
CA SER A 623 -0.26 21.08 16.44
C SER A 623 0.88 21.81 15.73
N LEU A 624 1.58 21.16 14.81
CA LEU A 624 2.67 21.75 14.02
C LEU A 624 2.15 22.89 13.13
N ALA A 625 1.01 22.73 12.46
CA ALA A 625 0.37 23.77 11.67
C ALA A 625 0.02 24.99 12.54
N ALA A 626 -0.62 24.75 13.69
CA ALA A 626 -0.98 25.83 14.62
C ALA A 626 0.24 26.53 15.26
N LEU A 627 1.34 25.77 15.52
CA LEU A 627 2.62 26.35 15.97
C LEU A 627 3.23 27.26 14.89
N GLY A 628 3.19 26.85 13.63
CA GLY A 628 3.68 27.64 12.50
C GLY A 628 2.88 28.95 12.35
N GLU A 629 1.57 28.90 12.47
CA GLU A 629 0.69 30.07 12.42
C GLU A 629 0.69 30.92 13.71
N GLY A 630 1.38 30.50 14.76
CA GLY A 630 1.43 31.23 16.04
C GLY A 630 0.15 31.04 16.91
N ARG A 631 -0.72 30.09 16.57
CA ARG A 631 -1.95 29.73 17.31
C ARG A 631 -1.66 28.75 18.45
N TYR A 632 -0.87 29.20 19.45
CA TYR A 632 -0.31 28.32 20.49
C TYR A 632 -1.35 27.59 21.35
N ALA A 633 -2.51 28.20 21.59
CA ALA A 633 -3.59 27.56 22.34
C ALA A 633 -4.18 26.37 21.57
N ASP A 634 -4.38 26.52 20.26
CA ASP A 634 -4.87 25.45 19.39
C ASP A 634 -3.83 24.34 19.26
N ALA A 635 -2.55 24.70 19.13
CA ALA A 635 -1.44 23.75 19.10
C ALA A 635 -1.40 22.91 20.37
N PHE A 636 -1.53 23.52 21.55
CA PHE A 636 -1.56 22.82 22.81
C PHE A 636 -2.81 21.91 22.91
N ALA A 637 -3.98 22.43 22.55
CA ALA A 637 -5.22 21.64 22.57
C ALA A 637 -5.13 20.39 21.68
N ALA A 638 -4.48 20.49 20.51
CA ALA A 638 -4.29 19.35 19.61
C ALA A 638 -3.31 18.32 20.20
N VAL A 639 -2.09 18.73 20.58
CA VAL A 639 -1.06 17.78 21.04
C VAL A 639 -1.38 17.16 22.40
N ARG A 640 -2.10 17.88 23.29
CA ARG A 640 -2.54 17.36 24.58
C ARG A 640 -3.39 16.10 24.45
N ARG A 641 -4.20 15.99 23.41
CA ARG A 641 -5.05 14.81 23.12
C ARG A 641 -4.23 13.53 23.00
N VAL A 642 -3.00 13.61 22.49
CA VAL A 642 -2.10 12.45 22.37
C VAL A 642 -1.67 11.93 23.74
N HIS A 643 -1.76 12.75 24.79
CA HIS A 643 -1.39 12.42 26.16
C HIS A 643 -2.57 12.00 27.04
N ASP A 644 -3.81 12.22 26.63
CA ASP A 644 -5.01 11.90 27.40
C ASP A 644 -5.45 10.43 27.15
N PRO A 645 -5.34 9.52 28.14
CA PRO A 645 -5.72 8.11 27.96
C PRO A 645 -7.18 7.88 27.53
N SER A 646 -8.07 8.86 27.79
CA SER A 646 -9.49 8.79 27.42
C SER A 646 -9.75 9.22 25.98
N ASP A 647 -8.79 9.91 25.33
CA ASP A 647 -8.94 10.38 23.95
C ASP A 647 -8.59 9.27 22.94
N PRO A 648 -9.34 9.15 21.83
CA PRO A 648 -8.99 8.21 20.74
C PRO A 648 -7.60 8.43 20.12
N ALA A 649 -7.03 9.63 20.24
CA ALA A 649 -5.70 9.95 19.78
C ALA A 649 -4.57 9.54 20.76
N TYR A 650 -4.91 9.04 21.94
CA TYR A 650 -3.90 8.57 22.90
C TYR A 650 -3.09 7.42 22.32
N GLN A 651 -1.75 7.54 22.31
CA GLN A 651 -0.87 6.48 21.84
C GLN A 651 0.41 6.41 22.71
N LEU A 652 0.60 5.31 23.40
CA LEU A 652 1.63 5.13 24.45
C LEU A 652 3.06 5.36 23.95
N ALA A 653 3.40 4.90 22.74
CA ALA A 653 4.74 5.09 22.18
C ALA A 653 4.91 6.53 21.65
N LEU A 654 3.97 7.02 20.84
CA LEU A 654 4.11 8.30 20.13
C LEU A 654 4.05 9.51 21.06
N ARG A 655 3.24 9.46 22.15
CA ARG A 655 3.18 10.56 23.14
C ARG A 655 4.54 11.00 23.67
N ARG A 656 5.52 10.12 23.67
CA ARG A 656 6.89 10.40 24.12
C ARG A 656 7.71 11.25 23.16
N TYR A 657 7.33 11.25 21.89
CA TYR A 657 8.07 11.89 20.79
C TYR A 657 7.50 13.25 20.38
N VAL A 658 6.37 13.63 20.96
CA VAL A 658 5.70 14.93 20.71
C VAL A 658 5.84 15.90 21.88
N LEU A 659 6.79 15.63 22.79
CA LEU A 659 7.12 16.53 23.91
C LEU A 659 7.59 17.92 23.46
N PRO A 660 8.42 18.07 22.43
CA PRO A 660 8.83 19.37 21.95
C PRO A 660 7.63 20.24 21.55
N GLU A 661 6.67 19.69 20.81
CA GLU A 661 5.45 20.39 20.39
C GLU A 661 4.58 20.76 21.59
N LEU A 662 4.45 19.86 22.56
CA LEU A 662 3.68 20.07 23.78
C LEU A 662 4.23 21.27 24.59
N VAL A 663 5.55 21.29 24.86
CA VAL A 663 6.14 22.31 25.73
C VAL A 663 6.26 23.66 25.03
N GLU A 664 6.53 23.71 23.73
CA GLU A 664 6.52 24.95 22.95
C GLU A 664 5.13 25.57 22.93
N ALA A 665 4.09 24.78 22.69
CA ALA A 665 2.72 25.26 22.70
C ALA A 665 2.30 25.71 24.10
N ALA A 666 2.59 24.92 25.14
CA ALA A 666 2.20 25.17 26.53
C ALA A 666 2.84 26.42 27.10
N THR A 667 4.15 26.64 26.91
CA THR A 667 4.87 27.82 27.44
C THR A 667 4.38 29.13 26.83
N ARG A 668 3.81 29.10 25.63
CA ARG A 668 3.29 30.26 24.93
C ARG A 668 1.78 30.47 25.09
N SER A 669 1.05 29.44 25.50
CA SER A 669 -0.41 29.51 25.74
C SER A 669 -0.78 29.59 27.21
N GLY A 670 0.20 29.64 28.14
CA GLY A 670 -0.03 29.73 29.57
C GLY A 670 -0.38 28.38 30.25
N ASN A 671 -0.08 27.26 29.59
CA ASN A 671 -0.35 25.91 30.10
C ASN A 671 0.91 25.16 30.58
N ALA A 672 1.95 25.91 30.96
CA ALA A 672 3.27 25.35 31.35
C ALA A 672 3.16 24.33 32.53
N ASP A 673 2.30 24.58 33.52
CA ASP A 673 2.10 23.69 34.66
C ASP A 673 1.51 22.33 34.26
N GLU A 674 0.58 22.31 33.30
CA GLU A 674 0.00 21.04 32.80
C GLU A 674 1.04 20.26 31.99
N ALA A 675 1.80 20.92 31.13
CA ALA A 675 2.90 20.30 30.40
C ALA A 675 4.00 19.77 31.33
N GLY A 676 4.29 20.51 32.40
CA GLY A 676 5.26 20.09 33.42
C GLY A 676 4.89 18.76 34.07
N LYS A 677 3.63 18.55 34.42
CA LYS A 677 3.16 17.26 34.97
C LYS A 677 3.31 16.10 33.97
N ILE A 678 3.06 16.34 32.69
CA ILE A 678 3.23 15.32 31.64
C ILE A 678 4.72 15.00 31.47
N VAL A 679 5.60 16.01 31.50
CA VAL A 679 7.03 15.83 31.43
C VAL A 679 7.55 15.01 32.63
N GLU A 680 7.12 15.33 33.85
CA GLU A 680 7.48 14.58 35.08
C GLU A 680 7.02 13.12 35.00
N GLU A 681 5.81 12.85 34.51
CA GLU A 681 5.32 11.49 34.29
C GLU A 681 6.21 10.70 33.34
N LEU A 682 6.63 11.32 32.24
CA LEU A 682 7.44 10.66 31.21
C LEU A 682 8.93 10.55 31.59
N ASP A 683 9.42 11.34 32.51
CA ASP A 683 10.80 11.33 32.98
C ASP A 683 11.18 10.08 33.82
N THR A 684 10.20 9.37 34.29
CA THR A 684 10.41 8.07 34.97
C THR A 684 10.70 6.91 34.03
N ALA A 685 10.54 7.13 32.72
CA ALA A 685 10.75 6.15 31.67
C ALA A 685 12.16 6.25 31.11
N THR A 686 12.83 5.11 31.02
CA THR A 686 14.21 4.97 30.55
C THR A 686 14.41 5.29 29.06
N SER A 687 15.59 5.58 28.71
CA SER A 687 16.42 5.96 27.60
C SER A 687 15.97 5.54 26.18
N SER A 688 14.84 6.02 25.70
CA SER A 688 14.66 6.20 24.27
C SER A 688 15.50 7.41 23.79
N PRO A 689 16.29 7.32 22.69
CA PRO A 689 17.07 8.46 22.24
C PRO A 689 16.25 9.72 21.97
N ALA A 690 15.09 9.56 21.31
CA ALA A 690 14.19 10.66 21.02
C ALA A 690 13.52 11.22 22.29
N LEU A 691 13.10 10.37 23.23
CA LEU A 691 12.55 10.84 24.50
C LEU A 691 13.59 11.61 25.30
N ALA A 692 14.84 11.12 25.39
CA ALA A 692 15.90 11.78 26.09
C ALA A 692 16.19 13.20 25.53
N ALA A 693 16.19 13.36 24.20
CA ALA A 693 16.30 14.67 23.54
C ALA A 693 15.10 15.56 23.87
N GLY A 694 13.89 15.03 23.75
CA GLY A 694 12.65 15.77 24.07
C GLY A 694 12.56 16.22 25.53
N LEU A 695 12.96 15.36 26.48
CA LEU A 695 12.99 15.70 27.93
C LEU A 695 14.01 16.81 28.25
N ARG A 696 15.22 16.77 27.66
CA ARG A 696 16.21 17.85 27.85
C ARG A 696 15.68 19.18 27.33
N TYR A 697 15.06 19.16 26.14
CA TYR A 697 14.45 20.36 25.58
C TYR A 697 13.28 20.87 26.45
N ALA A 698 12.42 19.98 26.89
CA ALA A 698 11.28 20.32 27.75
C ALA A 698 11.72 20.94 29.06
N ARG A 699 12.74 20.36 29.73
CA ARG A 699 13.29 20.90 30.98
C ARG A 699 13.88 22.30 30.79
N ALA A 700 14.60 22.55 29.68
CA ALA A 700 15.17 23.85 29.38
C ALA A 700 14.09 24.92 29.16
N LEU A 701 12.97 24.57 28.47
CA LEU A 701 11.86 25.50 28.24
C LEU A 701 11.01 25.79 29.47
N LEU A 702 10.88 24.82 30.39
CA LEU A 702 10.06 24.93 31.61
C LEU A 702 10.86 25.44 32.81
N ALA A 703 12.19 25.55 32.70
CA ALA A 703 13.06 25.95 33.79
C ALA A 703 12.88 27.42 34.17
N ALA A 704 13.16 27.71 35.45
CA ALA A 704 13.35 29.07 35.90
C ALA A 704 14.62 29.71 35.26
N ASP A 705 14.64 31.04 35.12
CA ASP A 705 15.66 31.75 34.38
C ASP A 705 17.10 31.46 34.87
N ASP A 706 17.28 31.20 36.16
CA ASP A 706 18.58 30.91 36.79
C ASP A 706 19.16 29.54 36.42
N GLN A 707 18.33 28.61 35.97
CA GLN A 707 18.71 27.26 35.59
C GLN A 707 18.66 27.00 34.07
N ALA A 708 17.92 27.86 33.35
CA ALA A 708 17.60 27.63 31.94
C ALA A 708 18.84 27.55 31.05
N GLU A 709 19.86 28.41 31.29
CA GLU A 709 21.07 28.45 30.45
C GLU A 709 21.81 27.11 30.43
N ALA A 710 22.12 26.57 31.61
CA ALA A 710 22.82 25.29 31.74
C ALA A 710 22.03 24.13 31.09
N LEU A 711 20.70 24.17 31.16
CA LEU A 711 19.82 23.16 30.57
C LEU A 711 19.75 23.27 29.03
N PHE A 712 19.76 24.48 28.47
CA PHE A 712 19.87 24.67 27.02
C PHE A 712 21.24 24.22 26.49
N GLU A 713 22.34 24.53 27.18
CA GLU A 713 23.67 24.05 26.82
C GLU A 713 23.73 22.53 26.86
N ALA A 714 23.22 21.90 27.92
CA ALA A 714 23.14 20.43 28.04
C ALA A 714 22.24 19.79 26.95
N ALA A 715 21.20 20.48 26.46
CA ALA A 715 20.38 20.02 25.36
C ALA A 715 21.08 20.09 24.00
N LEU A 716 22.04 21.01 23.82
CA LEU A 716 22.85 21.15 22.62
C LEU A 716 24.02 20.16 22.53
N ASP A 717 24.58 19.76 23.68
CA ASP A 717 25.80 18.91 23.78
C ASP A 717 25.61 17.45 23.47
N THR A 718 24.38 16.98 23.36
CA THR A 718 24.07 15.55 23.19
C THR A 718 23.65 15.24 21.76
N GLY A 719 23.93 14.02 21.27
CA GLY A 719 23.63 13.53 19.92
C GLY A 719 22.16 13.59 19.50
N SER A 720 21.55 14.78 19.65
CA SER A 720 20.22 15.13 19.18
C SER A 720 20.19 15.13 17.66
N SER A 721 19.02 14.84 17.06
CA SER A 721 18.85 14.96 15.62
C SER A 721 19.14 16.41 15.16
N PRO A 722 19.53 16.63 13.92
CA PRO A 722 19.71 17.99 13.39
C PRO A 722 18.46 18.85 13.56
N TRP A 723 17.27 18.26 13.46
CA TRP A 723 15.98 18.91 13.68
C TRP A 723 15.81 19.36 15.13
N ASP A 724 16.00 18.46 16.09
CA ASP A 724 15.89 18.79 17.53
C ASP A 724 16.89 19.87 17.91
N ARG A 725 18.11 19.77 17.41
CA ARG A 725 19.16 20.75 17.66
C ARG A 725 18.78 22.15 17.16
N ALA A 726 18.20 22.25 15.96
CA ALA A 726 17.73 23.53 15.42
C ALA A 726 16.64 24.17 16.30
N ARG A 727 15.72 23.36 16.82
CA ARG A 727 14.67 23.81 17.76
C ARG A 727 15.26 24.32 19.07
N VAL A 728 16.19 23.57 19.65
CA VAL A 728 16.91 24.00 20.87
C VAL A 728 17.65 25.31 20.62
N GLN A 729 18.36 25.45 19.50
CA GLN A 729 19.06 26.68 19.14
C GLN A 729 18.12 27.88 19.00
N LEU A 730 16.95 27.71 18.36
CA LEU A 730 15.94 28.75 18.26
C LEU A 730 15.45 29.18 19.65
N ALA A 731 15.05 28.22 20.48
CA ALA A 731 14.52 28.49 21.81
C ALA A 731 15.57 29.16 22.72
N PHE A 732 16.81 28.66 22.68
CA PHE A 732 17.92 29.25 23.46
C PHE A 732 18.25 30.66 23.00
N GLY A 733 18.30 30.89 21.69
CA GLY A 733 18.49 32.22 21.14
C GLY A 733 17.38 33.22 21.55
N VAL A 734 16.11 32.77 21.54
CA VAL A 734 14.99 33.57 22.00
C VAL A 734 15.08 33.87 23.50
N TRP A 735 15.47 32.91 24.33
CA TRP A 735 15.65 33.08 25.76
C TRP A 735 16.81 34.08 26.03
N LEU A 736 17.99 33.90 25.41
CA LEU A 736 19.13 34.84 25.54
C LEU A 736 18.74 36.28 25.15
N ARG A 737 17.98 36.46 24.10
CA ARG A 737 17.46 37.76 23.68
C ARG A 737 16.57 38.40 24.75
N ARG A 738 15.67 37.63 25.37
CA ARG A 738 14.80 38.06 26.47
C ARG A 738 15.63 38.48 27.70
N GLN A 739 16.76 37.79 27.96
CA GLN A 739 17.73 38.14 28.98
C GLN A 739 18.65 39.34 28.59
N ARG A 740 18.30 40.04 27.47
CA ARG A 740 19.07 41.19 26.92
C ARG A 740 20.49 40.84 26.48
N ARG A 741 20.79 39.56 26.23
CA ARG A 741 22.10 39.03 25.80
C ARG A 741 22.14 38.82 24.27
N ALA A 742 21.80 39.90 23.51
CA ALA A 742 21.59 39.83 22.07
C ALA A 742 22.85 39.34 21.30
N THR A 743 24.05 39.67 21.72
CA THR A 743 25.30 39.22 21.06
C THR A 743 25.45 37.69 21.14
N GLN A 744 25.07 37.12 22.28
CA GLN A 744 25.14 35.66 22.47
C GLN A 744 23.97 34.92 21.80
N ALA A 745 22.80 35.57 21.67
CA ALA A 745 21.66 35.04 20.97
C ALA A 745 21.88 34.81 19.47
N ARG A 746 22.61 35.71 18.80
CA ARG A 746 22.79 35.71 17.32
C ARG A 746 23.35 34.42 16.74
N PRO A 747 24.45 33.83 17.24
CA PRO A 747 24.97 32.58 16.68
C PRO A 747 23.92 31.45 16.71
N HIS A 748 23.15 31.33 17.79
CA HIS A 748 22.11 30.30 17.92
C HIS A 748 20.96 30.55 16.96
N LEU A 749 20.44 31.78 16.86
CA LEU A 749 19.37 32.16 15.95
C LEU A 749 19.76 31.99 14.49
N LYS A 750 21.02 32.34 14.15
CA LYS A 750 21.56 32.16 12.81
C LYS A 750 21.64 30.66 12.45
N ALA A 751 22.24 29.84 13.31
CA ALA A 751 22.35 28.42 13.10
C ALA A 751 20.96 27.72 12.98
N ALA A 752 19.98 28.16 13.78
CA ALA A 752 18.61 27.70 13.67
C ALA A 752 17.98 28.06 12.31
N ALA A 753 18.15 29.32 11.87
CA ALA A 753 17.59 29.76 10.59
C ALA A 753 18.18 29.00 9.40
N GLU A 754 19.50 28.80 9.37
CA GLU A 754 20.19 28.04 8.34
C GLU A 754 19.76 26.57 8.32
N ALA A 755 19.59 25.95 9.47
CA ALA A 755 19.13 24.57 9.57
C ALA A 755 17.69 24.40 9.09
N PHE A 756 16.75 25.26 9.51
CA PHE A 756 15.36 25.22 9.08
C PHE A 756 15.20 25.50 7.58
N GLU A 757 16.05 26.36 7.01
CA GLU A 757 16.10 26.59 5.57
C GLU A 757 16.56 25.33 4.81
N ALA A 758 17.60 24.67 5.31
CA ALA A 758 18.08 23.41 4.74
C ALA A 758 17.04 22.28 4.81
N PHE A 759 16.17 22.26 5.82
CA PHE A 759 15.05 21.32 5.93
C PHE A 759 13.85 21.70 5.06
N GLY A 760 13.81 22.89 4.47
CA GLY A 760 12.69 23.41 3.69
C GLY A 760 11.48 23.84 4.53
N THR A 761 11.67 24.10 5.84
CA THR A 761 10.64 24.51 6.78
C THR A 761 10.60 26.04 6.89
N ARG A 762 9.87 26.68 5.93
CA ARG A 762 9.91 28.13 5.70
C ARG A 762 9.56 28.97 6.91
N ASP A 763 8.47 28.67 7.57
CA ASP A 763 7.95 29.49 8.67
C ASP A 763 8.82 29.41 9.92
N TRP A 764 9.40 28.24 10.16
CA TRP A 764 10.41 28.06 11.20
C TRP A 764 11.68 28.86 10.91
N ALA A 765 12.14 28.85 9.65
CA ALA A 765 13.29 29.65 9.21
C ALA A 765 13.00 31.15 9.33
N GLU A 766 11.80 31.59 8.90
CA GLU A 766 11.41 33.01 9.00
C GLU A 766 11.31 33.47 10.45
N ARG A 767 10.70 32.66 11.30
CA ARG A 767 10.65 32.93 12.75
C ARG A 767 12.03 33.07 13.37
N ALA A 768 12.96 32.19 13.01
CA ALA A 768 14.35 32.31 13.48
C ALA A 768 15.02 33.58 12.96
N ARG A 769 14.77 33.99 11.71
CA ARG A 769 15.25 35.25 11.13
C ARG A 769 14.62 36.49 11.78
N GLU A 770 13.33 36.41 12.10
CA GLU A 770 12.66 37.52 12.83
C GLU A 770 13.29 37.77 14.20
N GLU A 771 13.55 36.72 14.96
CA GLU A 771 14.21 36.77 16.24
C GLU A 771 15.68 37.26 16.10
N LEU A 772 16.37 36.86 15.04
CA LEU A 772 17.72 37.31 14.70
C LEU A 772 17.71 38.81 14.39
N ARG A 773 16.78 39.31 13.57
CA ARG A 773 16.60 40.74 13.30
C ARG A 773 16.30 41.53 14.59
N ALA A 774 15.43 41.01 15.43
CA ALA A 774 15.07 41.59 16.71
C ALA A 774 16.28 41.63 17.70
N SER A 775 17.31 40.78 17.48
CA SER A 775 18.57 40.84 18.24
C SER A 775 19.53 41.97 17.79
N GLY A 776 19.10 42.82 16.85
CA GLY A 776 19.88 43.94 16.34
C GLY A 776 20.89 43.56 15.24
N GLU A 777 20.72 42.41 14.59
CA GLU A 777 21.40 42.12 13.34
C GLU A 777 20.71 42.93 12.23
N SER A 778 21.27 44.08 11.89
CA SER A 778 20.91 44.77 10.64
C SER A 778 21.14 43.82 9.47
N ARG A 779 20.23 43.79 8.50
CA ARG A 779 20.49 43.14 7.22
C ARG A 779 21.88 43.52 6.75
N GLY A 780 22.84 42.65 6.91
CA GLY A 780 24.03 42.62 6.09
C GLY A 780 23.56 42.18 4.71
N GLY A 781 22.94 43.12 4.01
CA GLY A 781 22.74 43.00 2.58
C GLY A 781 24.11 42.94 1.95
N ASN A 782 24.40 42.03 1.11
CA ASN A 782 25.50 41.97 0.16
C ASN A 782 25.72 43.36 -0.42
N GLY A 783 26.69 44.12 0.12
CA GLY A 783 27.24 45.31 -0.53
C GLY A 783 26.31 46.45 -0.95
N GLU A 784 25.01 46.25 -1.00
CA GLU A 784 24.06 47.24 -1.50
C GLU A 784 23.71 48.30 -0.46
N LEU A 785 23.84 49.56 -0.89
CA LEU A 785 23.44 50.71 -0.08
C LEU A 785 21.92 50.84 -0.05
N THR A 786 21.33 51.13 1.09
CA THR A 786 19.92 51.55 1.14
C THR A 786 19.78 52.88 0.36
N GLU A 787 18.56 53.17 -0.13
CA GLU A 787 18.27 54.40 -0.89
C GLU A 787 18.70 55.66 -0.14
N HIS A 788 18.56 55.65 1.20
CA HIS A 788 19.03 56.75 2.04
C HIS A 788 20.55 56.81 2.18
N GLU A 789 21.21 55.67 2.33
CA GLU A 789 22.69 55.57 2.33
C GLU A 789 23.27 55.95 0.96
N LEU A 790 22.62 55.55 -0.14
CA LEU A 790 23.01 55.90 -1.51
C LEU A 790 22.91 57.43 -1.72
N THR A 791 21.86 58.06 -1.19
CA THR A 791 21.69 59.52 -1.24
C THR A 791 22.79 60.24 -0.48
N ILE A 792 23.15 59.78 0.72
CA ILE A 792 24.24 60.34 1.54
C ILE A 792 25.60 60.10 0.82
N ALA A 793 25.83 58.91 0.26
CA ALA A 793 27.04 58.55 -0.47
C ALA A 793 27.24 59.44 -1.73
N ARG A 794 26.17 59.66 -2.52
CA ARG A 794 26.20 60.55 -3.68
C ARG A 794 26.50 61.99 -3.32
N MET A 795 25.86 62.55 -2.28
CA MET A 795 26.14 63.88 -1.82
C MET A 795 27.57 64.02 -1.31
N ALA A 796 28.11 63.02 -0.65
CA ALA A 796 29.49 62.97 -0.18
C ALA A 796 30.49 62.85 -1.33
N ALA A 797 30.16 62.06 -2.39
CA ALA A 797 30.96 61.97 -3.62
C ALA A 797 30.97 63.24 -4.43
N ASP A 798 29.86 64.03 -4.36
CA ASP A 798 29.77 65.37 -5.01
C ASP A 798 30.53 66.46 -4.22
N GLY A 799 31.17 66.10 -3.11
CA GLY A 799 32.05 66.99 -2.39
C GLY A 799 31.36 67.78 -1.26
N LEU A 800 30.08 67.58 -0.98
CA LEU A 800 29.40 68.25 0.16
C LEU A 800 30.02 67.86 1.48
N THR A 801 30.16 68.75 2.40
CA THR A 801 30.63 68.50 3.78
C THR A 801 29.51 67.75 4.58
N ASN A 802 29.89 67.10 5.65
CA ASN A 802 28.87 66.42 6.51
C ASN A 802 27.83 67.42 7.10
N LYS A 803 28.21 68.67 7.25
CA LYS A 803 27.30 69.74 7.69
C LYS A 803 26.31 70.09 6.60
N GLU A 804 26.73 70.26 5.35
CA GLU A 804 25.86 70.59 4.24
C GLU A 804 24.89 69.39 3.88
N ILE A 805 25.37 68.16 3.98
CA ILE A 805 24.55 66.98 3.81
C ILE A 805 23.48 66.91 4.93
N GLY A 806 23.91 67.23 6.17
CA GLY A 806 22.96 67.23 7.29
C GLY A 806 21.88 68.33 7.17
N GLU A 807 22.25 69.50 6.69
CA GLU A 807 21.30 70.60 6.42
C GLU A 807 20.27 70.21 5.32
N ARG A 808 20.75 69.54 4.26
CA ARG A 808 19.86 69.12 3.16
C ARG A 808 18.92 67.94 3.52
N LEU A 809 19.35 67.05 4.40
CA LEU A 809 18.60 65.86 4.81
C LEU A 809 17.95 65.97 6.20
N HIS A 810 18.03 67.16 6.83
CA HIS A 810 17.54 67.43 8.20
C HIS A 810 18.17 66.47 9.24
N LEU A 811 19.45 66.15 9.08
CA LEU A 811 20.25 65.27 9.95
C LEU A 811 21.32 66.07 10.69
N SER A 812 21.74 65.55 11.85
CA SER A 812 22.95 66.15 12.48
C SER A 812 24.22 65.73 11.70
N HIS A 813 25.24 66.58 11.71
CA HIS A 813 26.55 66.28 11.08
C HIS A 813 27.19 65.02 11.66
N ARG A 814 26.89 64.65 12.92
CA ARG A 814 27.30 63.41 13.58
C ARG A 814 26.57 62.19 12.99
N THR A 815 25.28 62.31 12.75
CA THR A 815 24.48 61.28 12.10
C THR A 815 25.00 60.98 10.70
N VAL A 816 25.29 62.01 9.91
CA VAL A 816 25.89 61.85 8.57
C VAL A 816 27.25 61.16 8.64
N SER A 817 28.11 61.54 9.63
CA SER A 817 29.42 60.90 9.87
C SER A 817 29.25 59.39 10.17
N THR A 818 28.26 59.03 10.98
CA THR A 818 27.92 57.63 11.32
C THR A 818 27.44 56.84 10.10
N HIS A 819 26.62 57.45 9.23
CA HIS A 819 26.21 56.80 7.97
C HIS A 819 27.43 56.59 7.03
N LEU A 820 28.27 57.58 6.86
CA LEU A 820 29.45 57.42 6.01
C LEU A 820 30.40 56.35 6.52
N HIS A 821 30.57 56.23 7.83
CA HIS A 821 31.35 55.16 8.44
C HIS A 821 30.81 53.76 8.20
N ARG A 822 29.50 53.63 7.98
CA ARG A 822 28.83 52.38 7.61
C ARG A 822 28.83 52.11 6.09
N ILE A 823 28.79 53.18 5.29
CA ILE A 823 28.79 53.13 3.83
C ILE A 823 30.18 52.75 3.29
N PHE A 824 31.26 53.21 3.87
CA PHE A 824 32.61 52.94 3.40
C PHE A 824 32.94 51.45 3.29
N PRO A 825 32.73 50.63 4.32
CA PRO A 825 32.92 49.17 4.21
C PRO A 825 32.02 48.50 3.19
N LYS A 826 30.78 49.00 3.01
CA LYS A 826 29.84 48.44 2.03
C LYS A 826 30.29 48.65 0.59
N LEU A 827 30.96 49.76 0.31
CA LEU A 827 31.51 50.13 -1.00
C LEU A 827 32.97 49.72 -1.17
N GLY A 828 33.61 49.10 -0.16
CA GLY A 828 35.01 48.69 -0.17
C GLY A 828 36.00 49.88 -0.26
N VAL A 829 35.58 51.08 0.22
CA VAL A 829 36.42 52.31 0.20
C VAL A 829 36.90 52.66 1.61
N THR A 830 38.09 53.24 1.67
CA THR A 830 38.69 53.67 2.92
C THR A 830 38.68 55.20 3.12
N ALA A 831 38.50 55.92 2.04
CA ALA A 831 38.50 57.38 2.03
C ALA A 831 37.32 57.97 1.25
N ARG A 832 36.89 59.17 1.70
CA ARG A 832 35.75 59.88 1.07
C ARG A 832 36.02 60.22 -0.39
N ALA A 833 37.25 60.48 -0.79
CA ALA A 833 37.63 60.72 -2.19
C ALA A 833 37.41 59.58 -3.13
N GLU A 834 37.36 58.36 -2.61
CA GLU A 834 37.13 57.11 -3.37
C GLU A 834 35.63 56.82 -3.69
N LEU A 835 34.72 57.51 -3.00
CA LEU A 835 33.26 57.28 -3.15
C LEU A 835 32.79 57.52 -4.58
N ARG A 836 33.29 58.50 -5.28
CA ARG A 836 32.92 58.83 -6.67
C ARG A 836 33.22 57.71 -7.64
N GLN A 837 34.35 57.07 -7.49
CA GLN A 837 34.79 55.97 -8.33
C GLN A 837 34.05 54.71 -8.01
N ALA A 838 33.81 54.41 -6.74
CA ALA A 838 33.06 53.25 -6.30
C ALA A 838 31.57 53.27 -6.78
N LEU A 839 30.91 54.45 -6.70
CA LEU A 839 29.54 54.62 -7.15
C LEU A 839 29.41 54.61 -8.68
N ALA A 840 30.47 54.94 -9.43
CA ALA A 840 30.47 54.84 -10.88
C ALA A 840 30.63 53.41 -11.39
N THR A 841 31.33 52.56 -10.68
CA THR A 841 31.46 51.10 -10.97
C THR A 841 30.21 50.30 -10.69
N ASP A 842 29.39 50.71 -9.71
CA ASP A 842 28.14 50.02 -9.32
C ASP A 842 26.98 50.32 -10.29
N SER A 843 27.07 51.43 -11.03
CA SER A 843 26.06 51.80 -12.06
C SER A 843 26.30 51.18 -13.44
N GLY A 844 27.32 50.32 -13.62
CA GLY A 844 27.74 49.77 -14.92
C GLY A 844 27.35 48.32 -15.19
N THR A 845 26.61 47.63 -14.33
CA THR A 845 26.11 46.27 -14.54
C THR A 845 24.59 46.25 -14.68
N ALA A 846 24.08 46.73 -15.82
CA ALA A 846 22.77 46.30 -16.31
C ALA A 846 22.99 45.22 -17.38
N PRO A 847 22.34 44.05 -17.29
CA PRO A 847 22.49 42.99 -18.29
C PRO A 847 21.70 43.35 -19.56
N GLY A 848 22.34 43.10 -20.69
CA GLY A 848 21.66 42.97 -21.99
C GLY A 848 21.02 41.60 -22.17
#